data_d5961948f8e8984120222e66d5eb2970
#
_entry.id   d5961948f8e8984120222e66d5eb2970
#
_cell.length_a   1.000
_cell.length_b   1.000
_cell.length_c   1.000
_cell.angle_alpha   90.00
_cell.angle_beta   90.00
_cell.angle_gamma   90.00
#
_symmetry.space_group_name_H-M   'P 1'
#
loop_
_entity.id
_entity.type
_entity.pdbx_description
1 polymer ?
#
loop_
_entity_poly.entity_id
_entity_poly.type
_entity_poly.pdbx_seq_one_letter_code
_entity_poly.pdbx_strand_id
1 'polypeptide(L)'
;RDFCLSRGLGDVYKRQSKDDDDDDELGVLQPGMYYKFRTHSTSPITKEVDPSTNNTVTVYHLERFLPVFSHHIFASKGIDAKKNYEFFYPNSTWTGDNGFNVSNASVKEYQIITNNGYIYNVDRVLEPLETIYDVLKKKSDYSDFLDFYSQYSTYAYDKDLSADYGKAVGVDSLFLHAHSPNGLPNIALEWPTPNFRLYPELASISYSIFAPSNQALNTFFNRYWKAGGYSSLTDLDPLITKILLYQSVYGGSIVFPDEISGITNSLGSHYDFQLSDVKDKSICVNGSFYGLSNFPMPEIFSTVMGPSFLKRDYLLSLYAIFQSNQMAAYTTTATNYTMLITKNSGYEISDMRLMSDGVGNILATSGEDGDVAVSTSDLKRIVSGGTVVGDVNFNTPWAVYATQDGGTYWFVKDGKMTTNYVFNSVLGQDPQTVIPTLFIEVKEVTNDAGGSWANGKVYEYESDFGVFGKLDGLEYTSLRTMLTSIGETKYPNFVFAYLMRQAELFATIDGVLAWDYRLAGRLIGFIPTNEALKEALDNDRIPGVKGTIDLSLPSPTLQGEITNQYLLREYLLNYFFTPTNAPVASGCPYLGSPDWLSGEYRNSNNIPVKYTDNGAFITLQLQNQTTGQYGNACKIVSYENFPFAFMDGAFHLIDAVFN
;
A
#
# COMPACT_ATOMS: atom_id res chain seq x y z
N ARG A 1 -31.27 -40.78 -8.56
CA ARG A 1 -30.44 -41.44 -9.59
C ARG A 1 -29.04 -40.88 -9.38
N ASP A 2 -28.06 -41.76 -9.28
CA ASP A 2 -26.65 -41.43 -9.30
C ASP A 2 -26.03 -41.02 -7.95
N PHE A 3 -26.26 -41.87 -6.96
CA PHE A 3 -25.49 -41.83 -5.73
C PHE A 3 -24.57 -43.05 -5.64
N CYS A 4 -23.59 -43.08 -6.50
CA CYS A 4 -22.43 -43.91 -6.32
C CYS A 4 -21.26 -43.02 -5.95
N LEU A 5 -20.97 -42.88 -4.65
CA LEU A 5 -19.86 -42.05 -4.18
C LEU A 5 -18.50 -42.45 -4.78
N SER A 6 -18.34 -43.72 -5.18
CA SER A 6 -17.15 -44.20 -5.89
C SER A 6 -17.24 -44.12 -7.41
N ARG A 7 -18.47 -44.04 -7.97
CA ARG A 7 -18.70 -43.89 -9.42
C ARG A 7 -19.20 -42.51 -9.81
N GLY A 8 -19.84 -41.79 -8.89
CA GLY A 8 -20.37 -40.45 -9.14
C GLY A 8 -19.30 -39.46 -9.61
N LEU A 9 -18.08 -39.60 -9.12
CA LEU A 9 -16.92 -38.87 -9.62
C LEU A 9 -16.60 -39.16 -11.08
N GLY A 10 -16.63 -40.46 -11.47
CA GLY A 10 -16.33 -40.85 -12.84
C GLY A 10 -17.48 -40.58 -13.82
N ASP A 11 -18.73 -40.61 -13.36
CA ASP A 11 -19.89 -40.36 -14.21
C ASP A 11 -20.25 -38.89 -14.35
N VAL A 12 -20.01 -38.07 -13.35
CA VAL A 12 -20.07 -36.62 -13.46
C VAL A 12 -18.97 -36.12 -14.44
N TYR A 13 -17.77 -36.65 -14.34
CA TYR A 13 -16.69 -36.36 -15.27
C TYR A 13 -16.98 -36.83 -16.71
N LYS A 14 -17.64 -38.00 -16.89
CA LYS A 14 -18.01 -38.53 -18.21
C LYS A 14 -19.20 -37.82 -18.84
N ARG A 15 -20.13 -37.31 -18.06
CA ARG A 15 -21.28 -36.56 -18.58
C ARG A 15 -20.91 -35.16 -19.01
N GLN A 16 -20.01 -34.49 -18.28
CA GLN A 16 -19.50 -33.19 -18.67
C GLN A 16 -18.67 -33.20 -19.98
N SER A 17 -18.10 -34.36 -20.34
CA SER A 17 -17.32 -34.52 -21.56
C SER A 17 -18.09 -35.00 -22.79
N LYS A 18 -19.41 -35.16 -22.72
CA LYS A 18 -20.16 -35.79 -23.81
C LYS A 18 -21.24 -34.93 -24.50
N ASP A 19 -21.64 -33.82 -23.92
CA ASP A 19 -22.81 -33.09 -24.40
C ASP A 19 -22.58 -31.64 -24.83
N ASP A 20 -21.36 -31.12 -24.78
CA ASP A 20 -21.13 -29.74 -25.23
C ASP A 20 -19.91 -29.62 -26.15
N ASP A 21 -20.18 -29.46 -27.43
CA ASP A 21 -19.27 -28.92 -28.45
C ASP A 21 -19.19 -27.37 -28.40
N ASP A 22 -19.60 -26.75 -27.30
CA ASP A 22 -19.42 -25.32 -27.07
C ASP A 22 -18.31 -25.08 -26.05
N ASP A 23 -17.32 -24.32 -26.48
CA ASP A 23 -16.08 -23.89 -25.81
C ASP A 23 -16.25 -23.09 -24.49
N ASP A 24 -17.24 -23.42 -23.68
CA ASP A 24 -17.26 -22.92 -22.30
C ASP A 24 -16.47 -23.90 -21.42
N GLU A 25 -15.30 -23.46 -20.96
CA GLU A 25 -14.54 -24.08 -19.87
C GLU A 25 -15.39 -24.17 -18.61
N LEU A 26 -16.30 -25.12 -18.58
CA LEU A 26 -16.98 -25.54 -17.35
C LEU A 26 -15.91 -25.98 -16.35
N GLY A 27 -15.85 -25.27 -15.23
CA GLY A 27 -14.82 -25.40 -14.22
C GLY A 27 -14.50 -26.84 -13.88
N VAL A 28 -13.33 -27.29 -14.29
CA VAL A 28 -12.75 -28.56 -13.88
C VAL A 28 -12.73 -28.57 -12.36
N LEU A 29 -13.37 -29.55 -11.74
CA LEU A 29 -13.30 -29.74 -10.28
C LEU A 29 -11.84 -29.73 -9.87
N GLN A 30 -11.45 -28.70 -9.12
CA GLN A 30 -10.06 -28.50 -8.69
C GLN A 30 -9.59 -29.73 -7.90
N PRO A 31 -8.41 -30.30 -8.17
CA PRO A 31 -7.84 -31.33 -7.34
C PRO A 31 -7.79 -30.87 -5.88
N GLY A 32 -8.25 -31.68 -4.95
CA GLY A 32 -8.20 -31.33 -3.53
C GLY A 32 -9.50 -30.82 -2.91
N MET A 33 -10.54 -30.58 -3.69
CA MET A 33 -11.86 -30.28 -3.14
C MET A 33 -12.50 -31.51 -2.53
N TYR A 34 -13.21 -31.35 -1.40
CA TYR A 34 -14.00 -32.43 -0.84
C TYR A 34 -15.47 -32.29 -1.26
N TYR A 35 -16.16 -33.43 -1.35
CA TYR A 35 -17.55 -33.45 -1.76
C TYR A 35 -18.49 -33.34 -0.57
N LYS A 36 -19.60 -32.65 -0.77
CA LYS A 36 -20.64 -32.46 0.21
C LYS A 36 -21.92 -33.14 -0.28
N PHE A 37 -22.64 -33.74 0.66
CA PHE A 37 -23.96 -34.29 0.41
C PHE A 37 -25.02 -33.42 1.02
N ARG A 38 -26.08 -33.26 0.25
CA ARG A 38 -27.24 -32.49 0.66
C ARG A 38 -28.01 -33.22 1.79
N THR A 39 -28.30 -32.50 2.86
CA THR A 39 -29.18 -32.93 3.95
C THR A 39 -30.06 -31.75 4.35
N HIS A 40 -31.18 -32.04 5.04
CA HIS A 40 -32.07 -30.99 5.50
C HIS A 40 -31.65 -30.48 6.87
N SER A 41 -31.81 -29.16 7.07
CA SER A 41 -31.68 -28.55 8.39
C SER A 41 -32.85 -29.00 9.29
N THR A 42 -32.53 -29.31 10.53
CA THR A 42 -33.57 -29.61 11.56
C THR A 42 -34.21 -28.34 12.11
N SER A 43 -33.62 -27.18 11.90
CA SER A 43 -34.13 -25.86 12.31
C SER A 43 -33.95 -24.89 11.14
N PRO A 44 -34.95 -24.84 10.23
CA PRO A 44 -34.77 -24.06 8.97
C PRO A 44 -34.81 -22.56 9.17
N ILE A 45 -35.21 -22.06 10.34
CA ILE A 45 -35.25 -20.63 10.62
C ILE A 45 -34.64 -20.29 11.99
N THR A 46 -34.03 -19.13 12.07
CA THR A 46 -33.61 -18.45 13.32
C THR A 46 -34.08 -16.99 13.30
N LYS A 47 -34.21 -16.40 14.49
CA LYS A 47 -34.48 -14.97 14.62
C LYS A 47 -33.18 -14.28 15.01
N GLU A 48 -32.81 -13.28 14.22
CA GLU A 48 -31.60 -12.51 14.38
C GLU A 48 -31.94 -11.00 14.41
N VAL A 49 -31.06 -10.19 15.00
CA VAL A 49 -31.22 -8.73 14.98
C VAL A 49 -30.30 -8.19 13.91
N ASP A 50 -30.87 -7.50 12.93
CA ASP A 50 -30.11 -6.79 11.92
C ASP A 50 -29.46 -5.53 12.56
N PRO A 51 -28.12 -5.44 12.65
CA PRO A 51 -27.46 -4.32 13.31
C PRO A 51 -27.64 -3.00 12.57
N SER A 52 -27.94 -3.02 11.28
CA SER A 52 -28.13 -1.81 10.48
C SER A 52 -29.49 -1.14 10.70
N THR A 53 -30.52 -1.95 10.96
CA THR A 53 -31.91 -1.48 11.13
C THR A 53 -32.43 -1.62 12.56
N ASN A 54 -31.72 -2.37 13.40
CA ASN A 54 -32.15 -2.80 14.75
C ASN A 54 -33.48 -3.57 14.75
N ASN A 55 -33.87 -4.16 13.62
CA ASN A 55 -35.08 -4.97 13.50
C ASN A 55 -34.76 -6.45 13.67
N THR A 56 -35.72 -7.19 14.26
CA THR A 56 -35.63 -8.65 14.26
C THR A 56 -36.06 -9.19 12.91
N VAL A 57 -35.17 -9.92 12.25
CA VAL A 57 -35.41 -10.59 10.98
C VAL A 57 -35.46 -12.09 11.15
N THR A 58 -36.17 -12.78 10.26
CA THR A 58 -36.21 -14.27 10.23
C THR A 58 -35.23 -14.75 9.18
N VAL A 59 -34.13 -15.33 9.64
CA VAL A 59 -33.09 -15.91 8.75
C VAL A 59 -33.50 -17.33 8.39
N TYR A 60 -33.46 -17.65 7.08
CA TYR A 60 -33.69 -19.01 6.57
C TYR A 60 -32.35 -19.71 6.37
N HIS A 61 -32.22 -20.90 6.97
CA HIS A 61 -31.05 -21.75 6.78
C HIS A 61 -31.26 -22.65 5.57
N LEU A 62 -30.37 -22.50 4.61
CA LEU A 62 -30.36 -23.32 3.40
C LEU A 62 -30.10 -24.82 3.75
N GLU A 63 -30.28 -25.67 2.78
CA GLU A 63 -29.96 -27.08 2.93
C GLU A 63 -28.48 -27.27 3.29
N ARG A 64 -28.24 -28.10 4.29
CA ARG A 64 -26.90 -28.40 4.79
C ARG A 64 -26.28 -29.57 4.04
N PHE A 65 -24.97 -29.61 4.05
CA PHE A 65 -24.21 -30.68 3.40
C PHE A 65 -23.36 -31.42 4.40
N LEU A 66 -23.18 -32.72 4.12
CA LEU A 66 -22.23 -33.57 4.82
C LEU A 66 -20.99 -33.73 3.96
N PRO A 67 -19.79 -33.48 4.48
CA PRO A 67 -18.56 -33.69 3.74
C PRO A 67 -18.29 -35.19 3.59
N VAL A 68 -17.79 -35.57 2.42
CA VAL A 68 -17.33 -36.92 2.12
C VAL A 68 -15.82 -36.89 1.96
N PHE A 69 -15.13 -37.62 2.80
CA PHE A 69 -13.68 -37.72 2.81
C PHE A 69 -13.25 -39.02 2.13
N SER A 70 -12.62 -38.92 0.98
CA SER A 70 -12.04 -40.05 0.26
C SER A 70 -10.52 -39.99 0.28
N HIS A 71 -9.85 -41.12 0.08
CA HIS A 71 -8.39 -41.12 -0.04
C HIS A 71 -7.88 -40.27 -1.22
N HIS A 72 -8.65 -40.12 -2.28
CA HIS A 72 -8.29 -39.27 -3.44
C HIS A 72 -8.12 -37.81 -3.06
N ILE A 73 -8.96 -37.31 -2.15
CA ILE A 73 -8.87 -35.90 -1.68
C ILE A 73 -7.53 -35.68 -0.97
N PHE A 74 -7.17 -36.57 -0.05
CA PHE A 74 -5.92 -36.45 0.69
C PHE A 74 -4.69 -36.72 -0.20
N ALA A 75 -4.80 -37.71 -1.11
CA ALA A 75 -3.72 -38.00 -2.08
C ALA A 75 -3.49 -36.83 -3.03
N SER A 76 -4.54 -36.16 -3.52
CA SER A 76 -4.41 -34.97 -4.38
C SER A 76 -3.77 -33.77 -3.68
N LYS A 77 -3.92 -33.71 -2.35
CA LYS A 77 -3.26 -32.69 -1.50
C LYS A 77 -1.86 -33.11 -1.05
N GLY A 78 -1.46 -34.36 -1.27
CA GLY A 78 -0.17 -34.90 -0.85
C GLY A 78 -0.01 -35.06 0.67
N ILE A 79 -1.12 -35.26 1.40
CA ILE A 79 -1.16 -35.32 2.86
C ILE A 79 -1.65 -36.68 3.35
N ASP A 80 -1.30 -37.05 4.61
CA ASP A 80 -1.72 -38.29 5.23
C ASP A 80 -3.22 -38.28 5.57
N ALA A 81 -3.99 -39.17 4.95
CA ALA A 81 -5.45 -39.23 5.11
C ALA A 81 -5.88 -39.49 6.54
N LYS A 82 -5.27 -40.51 7.18
CA LYS A 82 -5.66 -40.94 8.53
C LYS A 82 -5.34 -39.84 9.55
N LYS A 83 -4.12 -39.29 9.55
CA LYS A 83 -3.69 -38.24 10.46
C LYS A 83 -4.59 -37.00 10.37
N ASN A 84 -4.87 -36.56 9.15
CA ASN A 84 -5.64 -35.35 8.92
C ASN A 84 -7.14 -35.51 9.18
N TYR A 85 -7.73 -36.68 8.86
CA TYR A 85 -9.12 -36.99 9.17
C TYR A 85 -9.32 -37.13 10.67
N GLU A 86 -8.51 -37.98 11.34
CA GLU A 86 -8.61 -38.24 12.77
C GLU A 86 -8.28 -37.03 13.64
N PHE A 87 -7.57 -36.02 13.09
CA PHE A 87 -7.40 -34.76 13.78
C PHE A 87 -8.73 -34.07 14.07
N PHE A 88 -9.64 -34.02 13.11
CA PHE A 88 -10.97 -33.43 13.31
C PHE A 88 -11.94 -34.38 13.98
N TYR A 89 -11.79 -35.66 13.73
CA TYR A 89 -12.67 -36.74 14.22
C TYR A 89 -11.90 -37.80 15.05
N PRO A 90 -11.39 -37.41 16.22
CA PRO A 90 -10.50 -38.29 17.01
C PRO A 90 -11.20 -39.58 17.51
N ASN A 91 -12.52 -39.58 17.54
CA ASN A 91 -13.31 -40.74 17.95
C ASN A 91 -13.82 -41.59 16.77
N SER A 92 -13.44 -41.25 15.55
CA SER A 92 -13.77 -41.95 14.33
C SER A 92 -12.58 -42.71 13.80
N THR A 93 -12.81 -43.73 13.00
CA THR A 93 -11.73 -44.51 12.39
C THR A 93 -11.68 -44.21 10.90
N TRP A 94 -10.51 -43.93 10.38
CA TRP A 94 -10.30 -43.82 8.94
C TRP A 94 -10.43 -45.19 8.26
N THR A 95 -11.18 -45.25 7.16
CA THR A 95 -11.49 -46.54 6.47
C THR A 95 -10.34 -47.09 5.62
N GLY A 96 -9.25 -46.33 5.45
CA GLY A 96 -8.10 -46.76 4.65
C GLY A 96 -8.22 -46.43 3.16
N ASP A 97 -7.29 -46.97 2.35
CA ASP A 97 -7.05 -46.53 0.97
C ASP A 97 -8.18 -46.85 -0.02
N ASN A 98 -9.04 -47.78 0.28
CA ASN A 98 -10.13 -48.18 -0.59
C ASN A 98 -11.52 -47.75 -0.10
N GLY A 99 -11.55 -46.87 0.91
CA GLY A 99 -12.78 -46.44 1.53
C GLY A 99 -12.98 -44.95 1.52
N PHE A 100 -14.06 -44.54 2.19
CA PHE A 100 -14.37 -43.16 2.45
C PHE A 100 -15.13 -43.04 3.76
N ASN A 101 -15.08 -41.86 4.34
CA ASN A 101 -15.82 -41.46 5.51
C ASN A 101 -16.85 -40.39 5.14
N VAL A 102 -18.01 -40.43 5.75
CA VAL A 102 -19.03 -39.38 5.63
C VAL A 102 -19.07 -38.64 6.94
N SER A 103 -18.69 -37.38 6.96
CA SER A 103 -18.57 -36.61 8.21
C SER A 103 -17.77 -37.38 9.27
N ASN A 104 -18.40 -37.67 10.44
CA ASN A 104 -17.80 -38.39 11.57
C ASN A 104 -17.89 -39.93 11.47
N ALA A 105 -18.46 -40.49 10.40
CA ALA A 105 -18.74 -41.91 10.29
C ALA A 105 -17.91 -42.62 9.23
N SER A 106 -17.44 -43.84 9.56
CA SER A 106 -16.80 -44.74 8.61
C SER A 106 -17.84 -45.55 7.85
N VAL A 107 -17.65 -45.70 6.55
CA VAL A 107 -18.50 -46.57 5.73
C VAL A 107 -17.99 -47.99 5.88
N LYS A 108 -18.86 -48.90 6.31
CA LYS A 108 -18.55 -50.32 6.57
C LYS A 108 -18.92 -51.23 5.41
N GLU A 109 -20.03 -50.94 4.76
CA GLU A 109 -20.49 -51.70 3.59
C GLU A 109 -20.74 -50.70 2.44
N TYR A 110 -20.19 -51.03 1.28
CA TYR A 110 -20.29 -50.22 0.07
C TYR A 110 -21.38 -50.75 -0.84
N GLN A 111 -22.13 -49.83 -1.45
CA GLN A 111 -22.94 -50.09 -2.63
C GLN A 111 -23.83 -51.30 -2.53
N ILE A 112 -24.60 -51.43 -1.46
CA ILE A 112 -25.72 -52.38 -1.45
C ILE A 112 -26.69 -51.91 -2.53
N ILE A 113 -26.70 -52.63 -3.66
CA ILE A 113 -27.43 -52.21 -4.86
C ILE A 113 -28.91 -52.43 -4.65
N THR A 114 -29.73 -51.42 -4.88
CA THR A 114 -31.17 -51.47 -4.91
C THR A 114 -31.69 -51.08 -6.29
N ASN A 115 -33.00 -51.30 -6.54
CA ASN A 115 -33.59 -51.01 -7.86
C ASN A 115 -33.46 -49.51 -8.29
N ASN A 116 -33.37 -48.61 -7.35
CA ASN A 116 -33.40 -47.18 -7.58
C ASN A 116 -32.22 -46.42 -6.98
N GLY A 117 -31.18 -47.12 -6.49
CA GLY A 117 -30.02 -46.47 -5.89
C GLY A 117 -29.08 -47.42 -5.16
N TYR A 118 -28.36 -46.87 -4.20
CA TYR A 118 -27.36 -47.57 -3.40
C TYR A 118 -27.56 -47.24 -1.92
N ILE A 119 -27.34 -48.23 -1.04
CA ILE A 119 -27.30 -48.06 0.42
C ILE A 119 -25.85 -48.25 0.87
N TYR A 120 -25.41 -47.40 1.78
CA TYR A 120 -24.12 -47.46 2.45
C TYR A 120 -24.35 -47.59 3.94
N ASN A 121 -23.82 -48.63 4.55
CA ASN A 121 -23.87 -48.81 6.00
C ASN A 121 -22.70 -48.07 6.66
N VAL A 122 -23.03 -47.23 7.62
CA VAL A 122 -22.07 -46.48 8.41
C VAL A 122 -21.99 -46.98 9.84
N ASP A 123 -20.86 -46.75 10.51
CA ASP A 123 -20.57 -47.29 11.86
C ASP A 123 -21.25 -46.53 12.98
N ARG A 124 -21.79 -45.36 12.71
CA ARG A 124 -22.46 -44.51 13.70
C ARG A 124 -23.46 -43.54 13.07
N VAL A 125 -24.23 -42.90 13.92
CA VAL A 125 -25.15 -41.84 13.50
C VAL A 125 -24.35 -40.63 12.98
N LEU A 126 -24.76 -40.09 11.83
CA LEU A 126 -24.18 -38.89 11.27
C LEU A 126 -24.61 -37.69 12.10
N GLU A 127 -23.64 -36.92 12.56
CA GLU A 127 -23.87 -35.67 13.28
C GLU A 127 -24.13 -34.53 12.28
N PRO A 128 -25.20 -33.74 12.49
CA PRO A 128 -25.46 -32.58 11.65
C PRO A 128 -24.36 -31.55 11.86
N LEU A 129 -23.82 -31.03 10.76
CA LEU A 129 -22.82 -29.97 10.80
C LEU A 129 -23.48 -28.60 10.87
N GLU A 130 -22.83 -27.69 11.55
CA GLU A 130 -23.21 -26.29 11.64
C GLU A 130 -22.33 -25.45 10.73
N THR A 131 -22.73 -24.17 10.49
CA THR A 131 -21.86 -23.20 9.86
C THR A 131 -20.71 -22.80 10.79
N ILE A 132 -19.67 -22.25 10.25
CA ILE A 132 -18.56 -21.69 11.06
C ILE A 132 -19.11 -20.63 12.04
N TYR A 133 -20.06 -19.81 11.60
CA TYR A 133 -20.71 -18.79 12.44
C TYR A 133 -21.45 -19.42 13.62
N ASP A 134 -22.24 -20.47 13.39
CA ASP A 134 -22.97 -21.17 14.45
C ASP A 134 -22.02 -21.82 15.47
N VAL A 135 -20.91 -22.39 14.99
CA VAL A 135 -19.86 -22.95 15.86
C VAL A 135 -19.23 -21.88 16.73
N LEU A 136 -18.88 -20.74 16.16
CA LEU A 136 -18.33 -19.60 16.91
C LEU A 136 -19.34 -19.07 17.93
N LYS A 137 -20.61 -18.91 17.54
CA LYS A 137 -21.70 -18.42 18.40
C LYS A 137 -21.94 -19.31 19.64
N LYS A 138 -21.68 -20.60 19.53
CA LYS A 138 -21.81 -21.56 20.66
C LYS A 138 -20.60 -21.60 21.58
N LYS A 139 -19.48 -21.06 21.16
CA LYS A 139 -18.20 -21.10 21.89
C LYS A 139 -17.86 -19.73 22.47
N SER A 140 -18.26 -19.49 23.73
CA SER A 140 -18.04 -18.24 24.45
C SER A 140 -16.56 -17.77 24.47
N ASP A 141 -15.62 -18.73 24.37
CA ASP A 141 -14.18 -18.43 24.40
C ASP A 141 -13.68 -17.70 23.15
N TYR A 142 -14.51 -17.56 22.10
CA TYR A 142 -14.21 -16.88 20.84
C TYR A 142 -15.19 -15.75 20.54
N SER A 143 -15.92 -15.25 21.55
CA SER A 143 -16.90 -14.17 21.38
C SER A 143 -16.29 -12.89 20.83
N ASP A 144 -15.09 -12.48 21.30
CA ASP A 144 -14.44 -11.26 20.85
C ASP A 144 -14.08 -11.33 19.35
N PHE A 145 -13.65 -12.50 18.87
CA PHE A 145 -13.40 -12.72 17.44
C PHE A 145 -14.71 -12.70 16.63
N LEU A 146 -15.77 -13.33 17.16
CA LEU A 146 -17.09 -13.29 16.54
C LEU A 146 -17.65 -11.87 16.48
N ASP A 147 -17.43 -11.06 17.51
CA ASP A 147 -17.86 -9.66 17.55
C ASP A 147 -17.18 -8.83 16.43
N PHE A 148 -15.89 -9.05 16.17
CA PHE A 148 -15.22 -8.43 15.02
C PHE A 148 -15.86 -8.86 13.70
N TYR A 149 -16.18 -10.13 13.55
CA TYR A 149 -16.81 -10.64 12.33
C TYR A 149 -18.24 -10.11 12.16
N SER A 150 -19.00 -10.02 13.25
CA SER A 150 -20.40 -9.58 13.27
C SER A 150 -20.59 -8.11 12.89
N GLN A 151 -19.54 -7.28 12.98
CA GLN A 151 -19.59 -5.90 12.48
C GLN A 151 -19.86 -5.85 10.96
N TYR A 152 -19.57 -6.93 10.26
CA TYR A 152 -19.76 -7.07 8.82
C TYR A 152 -20.99 -7.93 8.45
N SER A 153 -21.83 -8.29 9.42
CA SER A 153 -23.06 -9.03 9.18
C SER A 153 -24.07 -8.18 8.40
N THR A 154 -24.66 -8.81 7.39
CA THR A 154 -25.73 -8.23 6.59
C THR A 154 -26.87 -9.22 6.46
N TYR A 155 -28.11 -8.72 6.43
CA TYR A 155 -29.32 -9.52 6.32
C TYR A 155 -30.06 -9.14 5.05
N ALA A 156 -29.90 -9.97 4.01
CA ALA A 156 -30.49 -9.71 2.71
C ALA A 156 -31.86 -10.40 2.61
N TYR A 157 -32.91 -9.63 2.35
CA TYR A 157 -34.23 -10.18 2.01
C TYR A 157 -34.10 -11.00 0.71
N ASP A 158 -34.62 -12.25 0.76
CA ASP A 158 -34.67 -13.12 -0.40
C ASP A 158 -36.14 -13.38 -0.78
N LYS A 159 -36.51 -12.85 -1.96
CA LYS A 159 -37.85 -12.90 -2.48
C LYS A 159 -38.28 -14.34 -2.84
N ASP A 160 -37.37 -15.11 -3.41
CA ASP A 160 -37.67 -16.45 -3.90
C ASP A 160 -37.80 -17.42 -2.74
N LEU A 161 -36.90 -17.36 -1.75
CA LEU A 161 -37.04 -18.12 -0.51
C LEU A 161 -38.33 -17.75 0.24
N SER A 162 -38.68 -16.48 0.31
CA SER A 162 -39.90 -16.02 0.96
C SER A 162 -41.15 -16.60 0.27
N ALA A 163 -41.18 -16.61 -1.06
CA ALA A 163 -42.27 -17.16 -1.85
C ALA A 163 -42.37 -18.71 -1.72
N ASP A 164 -41.23 -19.40 -1.74
CA ASP A 164 -41.17 -20.85 -1.74
C ASP A 164 -41.40 -21.45 -0.34
N TYR A 165 -40.83 -20.82 0.68
CA TYR A 165 -40.77 -21.44 2.03
C TYR A 165 -41.44 -20.57 3.12
N GLY A 166 -41.69 -19.29 2.92
CA GLY A 166 -42.24 -18.41 3.94
C GLY A 166 -43.54 -18.93 4.52
N LYS A 167 -44.47 -19.37 3.65
CA LYS A 167 -45.75 -19.96 4.09
C LYS A 167 -45.56 -21.22 4.92
N ALA A 168 -44.58 -22.04 4.58
CA ALA A 168 -44.34 -23.33 5.29
C ALA A 168 -43.79 -23.09 6.71
N VAL A 169 -43.03 -21.98 6.91
CA VAL A 169 -42.47 -21.61 8.21
C VAL A 169 -43.26 -20.49 8.93
N GLY A 170 -44.37 -20.05 8.33
CA GLY A 170 -45.31 -19.13 8.96
C GLY A 170 -44.86 -17.65 9.00
N VAL A 171 -44.05 -17.23 8.04
CA VAL A 171 -43.58 -15.85 7.93
C VAL A 171 -43.65 -15.32 6.48
N ASP A 172 -43.85 -14.03 6.33
CA ASP A 172 -43.97 -13.40 4.99
C ASP A 172 -42.59 -13.01 4.38
N SER A 173 -41.58 -12.87 5.21
CA SER A 173 -40.26 -12.41 4.78
C SER A 173 -39.16 -13.27 5.37
N LEU A 174 -38.32 -13.82 4.49
CA LEU A 174 -37.13 -14.58 4.84
C LEU A 174 -35.88 -13.85 4.38
N PHE A 175 -34.85 -13.92 5.21
CA PHE A 175 -33.58 -13.28 5.01
C PHE A 175 -32.45 -14.29 4.99
N LEU A 176 -31.39 -13.96 4.27
CA LEU A 176 -30.12 -14.67 4.34
C LEU A 176 -29.15 -13.86 5.19
N HIS A 177 -28.49 -14.52 6.13
CA HIS A 177 -27.39 -13.92 6.89
C HIS A 177 -26.10 -14.08 6.08
N ALA A 178 -25.54 -12.97 5.65
CA ALA A 178 -24.28 -12.92 4.91
C ALA A 178 -23.33 -11.91 5.59
N HIS A 179 -22.10 -11.89 5.15
CA HIS A 179 -21.12 -10.91 5.58
C HIS A 179 -20.82 -9.95 4.41
N SER A 180 -20.78 -8.68 4.72
CA SER A 180 -20.83 -7.56 3.78
C SER A 180 -19.81 -7.60 2.68
N PRO A 181 -20.03 -6.84 1.56
CA PRO A 181 -19.35 -6.88 0.27
C PRO A 181 -17.83 -6.66 0.30
N ASN A 182 -17.24 -6.51 1.46
CA ASN A 182 -15.83 -6.16 1.65
C ASN A 182 -14.85 -7.34 1.50
N GLY A 183 -15.24 -8.45 0.87
CA GLY A 183 -14.36 -9.59 0.57
C GLY A 183 -14.15 -10.56 1.74
N LEU A 184 -14.86 -10.41 2.85
CA LEU A 184 -14.88 -11.41 3.92
C LEU A 184 -15.74 -12.60 3.50
N PRO A 185 -15.33 -13.85 3.80
CA PRO A 185 -16.14 -15.03 3.56
C PRO A 185 -17.48 -15.00 4.27
N ASN A 186 -18.52 -15.59 3.64
CA ASN A 186 -19.84 -15.74 4.22
C ASN A 186 -19.88 -16.93 5.18
N ILE A 187 -19.32 -16.78 6.37
CA ILE A 187 -19.23 -17.88 7.35
C ILE A 187 -20.58 -18.29 7.97
N ALA A 188 -21.64 -17.50 7.78
CA ALA A 188 -22.99 -17.79 8.22
C ALA A 188 -23.83 -18.51 7.17
N LEU A 189 -23.42 -18.49 5.89
CA LEU A 189 -24.12 -19.21 4.82
C LEU A 189 -23.59 -20.63 4.70
N GLU A 190 -24.49 -21.56 4.49
CA GLU A 190 -24.17 -22.97 4.18
C GLU A 190 -23.49 -23.11 2.82
N TRP A 191 -23.70 -22.12 1.93
CA TRP A 191 -23.15 -22.02 0.60
C TRP A 191 -22.40 -20.70 0.43
N PRO A 192 -21.39 -20.66 -0.43
CA PRO A 192 -20.59 -19.43 -0.64
C PRO A 192 -21.40 -18.27 -1.23
N THR A 193 -22.47 -18.57 -1.96
CA THR A 193 -23.39 -17.55 -2.49
C THR A 193 -24.84 -18.01 -2.42
N PRO A 194 -25.82 -17.08 -2.38
CA PRO A 194 -27.24 -17.42 -2.47
C PRO A 194 -27.63 -18.14 -3.78
N ASN A 195 -26.86 -17.95 -4.84
CA ASN A 195 -27.13 -18.50 -6.16
C ASN A 195 -26.53 -19.89 -6.42
N PHE A 196 -26.13 -20.61 -5.37
CA PHE A 196 -25.52 -21.92 -5.47
C PHE A 196 -26.32 -22.94 -6.31
N ARG A 197 -27.64 -22.78 -6.38
CA ARG A 197 -28.52 -23.66 -7.16
C ARG A 197 -28.27 -23.57 -8.66
N LEU A 198 -27.76 -22.39 -9.12
CA LEU A 198 -27.42 -22.13 -10.52
C LEU A 198 -25.99 -22.57 -10.85
N TYR A 199 -25.13 -22.67 -9.83
CA TYR A 199 -23.71 -22.96 -9.97
C TYR A 199 -23.28 -24.08 -9.00
N PRO A 200 -23.58 -25.35 -9.31
CA PRO A 200 -23.26 -26.48 -8.44
C PRO A 200 -21.78 -26.63 -8.08
N GLU A 201 -20.88 -26.14 -8.92
CA GLU A 201 -19.43 -26.10 -8.69
C GLU A 201 -19.05 -25.26 -7.47
N LEU A 202 -19.85 -24.26 -7.12
CA LEU A 202 -19.66 -23.44 -5.93
C LEU A 202 -19.90 -24.23 -4.62
N ALA A 203 -20.54 -25.38 -4.70
CA ALA A 203 -20.76 -26.25 -3.53
C ALA A 203 -19.46 -26.75 -2.89
N SER A 204 -18.38 -26.81 -3.65
CA SER A 204 -17.08 -27.25 -3.16
C SER A 204 -16.26 -26.13 -2.51
N ILE A 205 -16.64 -24.88 -2.68
CA ILE A 205 -15.97 -23.76 -2.01
C ILE A 205 -16.21 -23.84 -0.51
N SER A 206 -15.14 -23.71 0.25
CA SER A 206 -15.14 -23.76 1.69
C SER A 206 -14.12 -22.75 2.24
N TYR A 207 -14.23 -22.51 3.53
CA TYR A 207 -13.33 -21.59 4.22
C TYR A 207 -12.65 -22.30 5.37
N SER A 208 -11.50 -21.78 5.80
CA SER A 208 -10.90 -22.18 7.07
C SER A 208 -10.68 -20.96 7.92
N ILE A 209 -11.17 -20.97 9.15
CA ILE A 209 -11.05 -19.88 10.10
C ILE A 209 -10.08 -20.28 11.20
N PHE A 210 -9.10 -19.42 11.46
CA PHE A 210 -8.11 -19.54 12.52
C PHE A 210 -8.39 -18.46 13.57
N ALA A 211 -9.35 -18.76 14.48
CA ALA A 211 -9.86 -17.79 15.44
C ALA A 211 -9.03 -17.81 16.73
N PRO A 212 -8.39 -16.71 17.11
CA PRO A 212 -7.79 -16.59 18.45
C PRO A 212 -8.88 -16.57 19.53
N SER A 213 -8.61 -17.20 20.66
CA SER A 213 -9.48 -17.12 21.82
C SER A 213 -9.49 -15.71 22.42
N ASN A 214 -10.53 -15.38 23.20
CA ASN A 214 -10.63 -14.12 23.92
C ASN A 214 -9.38 -13.88 24.78
N GLN A 215 -8.86 -14.92 25.45
CA GLN A 215 -7.62 -14.81 26.21
C GLN A 215 -6.43 -14.47 25.32
N ALA A 216 -6.29 -15.10 24.16
CA ALA A 216 -5.22 -14.82 23.20
C ALA A 216 -5.30 -13.39 22.66
N LEU A 217 -6.50 -12.95 22.26
CA LEU A 217 -6.74 -11.57 21.83
C LEU A 217 -6.44 -10.54 22.93
N ASN A 218 -6.91 -10.77 24.15
CA ASN A 218 -6.63 -9.88 25.27
C ASN A 218 -5.16 -9.83 25.65
N THR A 219 -4.42 -10.95 25.53
CA THR A 219 -2.97 -10.97 25.72
C THR A 219 -2.27 -10.10 24.69
N PHE A 220 -2.64 -10.25 23.42
CA PHE A 220 -2.13 -9.44 22.32
C PHE A 220 -2.50 -7.96 22.49
N PHE A 221 -3.76 -7.67 22.82
CA PHE A 221 -4.23 -6.32 23.09
C PHE A 221 -3.40 -5.62 24.15
N ASN A 222 -3.22 -6.26 25.31
CA ASN A 222 -2.49 -5.65 26.43
C ASN A 222 -1.01 -5.41 26.11
N ARG A 223 -0.41 -6.26 25.27
CA ARG A 223 0.98 -6.12 24.88
C ARG A 223 1.21 -5.03 23.85
N TYR A 224 0.36 -4.93 22.84
CA TYR A 224 0.60 -4.10 21.66
C TYR A 224 -0.36 -2.93 21.55
N TRP A 225 -1.66 -3.17 21.44
CA TRP A 225 -2.64 -2.11 21.16
C TRP A 225 -2.86 -1.17 22.34
N LYS A 226 -2.91 -1.69 23.55
CA LYS A 226 -3.00 -0.86 24.76
C LYS A 226 -1.77 0.03 24.92
N ALA A 227 -0.58 -0.52 24.66
CA ALA A 227 0.67 0.26 24.61
C ALA A 227 0.68 1.28 23.46
N GLY A 228 -0.06 1.01 22.39
CA GLY A 228 -0.27 1.87 21.25
C GLY A 228 -1.36 2.94 21.39
N GLY A 229 -2.01 3.04 22.58
CA GLY A 229 -2.98 4.10 22.88
C GLY A 229 -4.45 3.71 22.71
N TYR A 230 -4.78 2.43 22.46
CA TYR A 230 -6.17 1.94 22.43
C TYR A 230 -6.65 1.57 23.82
N SER A 231 -7.92 1.84 24.14
CA SER A 231 -8.50 1.62 25.47
C SER A 231 -9.12 0.23 25.63
N SER A 232 -9.63 -0.36 24.55
CA SER A 232 -10.30 -1.66 24.52
C SER A 232 -10.27 -2.27 23.12
N LEU A 233 -10.64 -3.54 22.98
CA LEU A 233 -10.81 -4.18 21.66
C LEU A 233 -11.90 -3.50 20.81
N THR A 234 -12.93 -2.96 21.45
CA THR A 234 -14.00 -2.21 20.78
C THR A 234 -13.60 -0.80 20.35
N ASP A 235 -12.45 -0.30 20.80
CA ASP A 235 -11.88 0.99 20.39
C ASP A 235 -10.96 0.85 19.16
N LEU A 236 -10.70 -0.40 18.73
CA LEU A 236 -9.92 -0.65 17.52
C LEU A 236 -10.67 -0.15 16.29
N ASP A 237 -9.90 0.46 15.38
CA ASP A 237 -10.48 0.96 14.13
C ASP A 237 -11.00 -0.21 13.26
N PRO A 238 -12.14 -0.03 12.56
CA PRO A 238 -12.70 -1.06 11.66
C PRO A 238 -11.71 -1.57 10.60
N LEU A 239 -10.81 -0.73 10.10
CA LEU A 239 -9.79 -1.17 9.14
C LEU A 239 -8.78 -2.14 9.78
N ILE A 240 -8.39 -1.91 11.03
CA ILE A 240 -7.50 -2.81 11.77
C ILE A 240 -8.19 -4.16 12.01
N THR A 241 -9.43 -4.15 12.50
CA THR A 241 -10.20 -5.38 12.74
C THR A 241 -10.46 -6.15 11.46
N LYS A 242 -10.73 -5.46 10.35
CA LYS A 242 -10.89 -6.07 9.03
C LYS A 242 -9.62 -6.76 8.56
N ILE A 243 -8.48 -6.12 8.68
CA ILE A 243 -7.18 -6.70 8.30
C ILE A 243 -6.86 -7.91 9.19
N LEU A 244 -7.15 -7.84 10.50
CA LEU A 244 -7.03 -8.97 11.41
C LEU A 244 -7.91 -10.16 10.94
N LEU A 245 -9.13 -9.91 10.54
CA LEU A 245 -10.02 -10.96 10.01
C LEU A 245 -9.47 -11.57 8.72
N TYR A 246 -8.93 -10.76 7.80
CA TYR A 246 -8.27 -11.29 6.59
C TYR A 246 -7.05 -12.15 6.91
N GLN A 247 -6.32 -11.85 7.99
CA GLN A 247 -5.20 -12.69 8.46
C GLN A 247 -5.68 -14.04 9.02
N SER A 248 -6.92 -14.10 9.49
CA SER A 248 -7.49 -15.26 10.18
C SER A 248 -8.30 -16.18 9.26
N VAL A 249 -8.38 -15.87 7.97
CA VAL A 249 -9.24 -16.60 7.02
C VAL A 249 -8.45 -17.11 5.83
N TYR A 250 -8.65 -18.38 5.51
CA TYR A 250 -8.26 -18.99 4.26
C TYR A 250 -9.49 -19.27 3.40
N GLY A 251 -9.51 -18.79 2.15
CA GLY A 251 -10.60 -18.99 1.20
C GLY A 251 -10.30 -20.08 0.18
N GLY A 252 -11.35 -20.80 -0.26
CA GLY A 252 -11.28 -21.73 -1.37
C GLY A 252 -11.41 -23.20 -0.99
N SER A 253 -10.86 -23.66 0.14
CA SER A 253 -10.98 -25.06 0.57
C SER A 253 -10.83 -25.21 2.09
N ILE A 254 -11.22 -26.41 2.59
CA ILE A 254 -10.81 -26.82 3.94
C ILE A 254 -9.29 -27.00 3.97
N VAL A 255 -8.67 -26.44 4.96
CA VAL A 255 -7.24 -26.62 5.26
C VAL A 255 -7.13 -27.73 6.31
N PHE A 256 -6.27 -28.69 6.04
CA PHE A 256 -5.91 -29.76 6.98
C PHE A 256 -4.60 -29.45 7.69
N PRO A 257 -4.34 -30.08 8.86
CA PRO A 257 -3.13 -29.78 9.64
C PRO A 257 -1.80 -29.79 8.86
N ASP A 258 -1.64 -30.75 7.95
CA ASP A 258 -0.39 -30.89 7.17
C ASP A 258 -0.24 -29.80 6.08
N GLU A 259 -1.30 -29.05 5.78
CA GLU A 259 -1.27 -27.98 4.77
C GLU A 259 -0.92 -26.60 5.36
N ILE A 260 -1.10 -26.42 6.69
CA ILE A 260 -1.05 -25.09 7.35
C ILE A 260 0.25 -24.35 7.05
N SER A 261 1.38 -25.05 7.07
CA SER A 261 2.69 -24.41 6.83
C SER A 261 2.94 -24.02 5.37
N GLY A 262 2.15 -24.54 4.45
CA GLY A 262 2.30 -24.30 3.00
C GLY A 262 1.31 -23.31 2.41
N ILE A 263 0.37 -22.79 3.21
CA ILE A 263 -0.66 -21.87 2.74
C ILE A 263 -0.39 -20.43 3.18
N THR A 264 -0.91 -19.51 2.39
CA THR A 264 -0.92 -18.07 2.70
C THR A 264 -2.34 -17.55 2.75
N ASN A 265 -2.57 -16.52 3.56
CA ASN A 265 -3.85 -15.82 3.61
C ASN A 265 -4.06 -14.91 2.39
N SER A 266 -5.19 -14.23 2.32
CA SER A 266 -5.54 -13.31 1.22
C SER A 266 -4.61 -12.09 1.08
N LEU A 267 -3.78 -11.82 2.09
CA LEU A 267 -2.78 -10.74 2.07
C LEU A 267 -1.36 -11.26 1.74
N GLY A 268 -1.23 -12.55 1.42
CA GLY A 268 0.04 -13.17 1.03
C GLY A 268 0.94 -13.60 2.19
N SER A 269 0.50 -13.43 3.44
CA SER A 269 1.26 -13.82 4.63
C SER A 269 1.00 -15.27 5.03
N HIS A 270 1.99 -15.91 5.65
CA HIS A 270 1.84 -17.25 6.22
C HIS A 270 1.05 -17.23 7.54
N TYR A 271 0.52 -18.40 7.90
CA TYR A 271 -0.12 -18.60 9.21
C TYR A 271 0.93 -19.10 10.20
N ASP A 272 1.34 -18.24 11.12
CA ASP A 272 2.42 -18.50 12.07
C ASP A 272 1.89 -18.97 13.43
N PHE A 273 1.22 -20.12 13.46
CA PHE A 273 0.85 -20.79 14.71
C PHE A 273 1.25 -22.27 14.67
N GLN A 274 1.40 -22.86 15.84
CA GLN A 274 1.71 -24.27 15.98
C GLN A 274 0.44 -25.10 16.19
N LEU A 275 0.43 -26.36 15.75
CA LEU A 275 -0.72 -27.25 16.01
C LEU A 275 -1.03 -27.43 17.50
N SER A 276 -0.01 -27.27 18.38
CA SER A 276 -0.19 -27.27 19.84
C SER A 276 -1.04 -26.09 20.35
N ASP A 277 -1.15 -25.02 19.57
CA ASP A 277 -1.96 -23.85 19.90
C ASP A 277 -3.44 -24.07 19.61
N VAL A 278 -3.76 -25.10 18.82
CA VAL A 278 -5.15 -25.45 18.49
C VAL A 278 -5.81 -26.14 19.68
N LYS A 279 -6.74 -25.44 20.33
CA LYS A 279 -7.54 -25.97 21.46
C LYS A 279 -8.88 -26.50 21.02
N ASP A 280 -9.51 -25.82 20.10
CA ASP A 280 -10.80 -26.21 19.52
C ASP A 280 -10.68 -26.40 18.01
N LYS A 281 -11.46 -27.30 17.48
CA LYS A 281 -11.51 -27.56 16.06
C LYS A 281 -12.84 -28.17 15.66
N SER A 282 -13.30 -27.88 14.46
CA SER A 282 -14.53 -28.47 13.92
C SER A 282 -14.50 -28.43 12.41
N ILE A 283 -15.01 -29.49 11.79
CA ILE A 283 -15.48 -29.40 10.41
C ILE A 283 -16.88 -28.80 10.44
N CYS A 284 -17.14 -27.86 9.58
CA CYS A 284 -18.38 -27.12 9.43
C CYS A 284 -18.99 -27.38 8.04
N VAL A 285 -20.26 -27.05 7.85
CA VAL A 285 -20.92 -27.24 6.55
C VAL A 285 -20.30 -26.40 5.45
N ASN A 286 -19.74 -25.24 5.80
CA ASN A 286 -19.10 -24.28 4.89
C ASN A 286 -17.59 -24.19 5.08
N GLY A 287 -16.96 -25.12 5.83
CA GLY A 287 -15.50 -25.08 6.00
C GLY A 287 -14.97 -25.75 7.26
N SER A 288 -13.91 -25.20 7.81
CA SER A 288 -13.31 -25.64 9.07
C SER A 288 -13.05 -24.49 10.02
N PHE A 289 -13.10 -24.80 11.30
CA PHE A 289 -12.80 -23.91 12.40
C PHE A 289 -11.61 -24.43 13.19
N TYR A 290 -10.64 -23.57 13.45
CA TYR A 290 -9.52 -23.77 14.35
C TYR A 290 -9.55 -22.69 15.43
N GLY A 291 -9.75 -23.09 16.67
CA GLY A 291 -9.70 -22.19 17.82
C GLY A 291 -8.30 -22.18 18.44
N LEU A 292 -7.67 -21.02 18.46
CA LEU A 292 -6.27 -20.86 18.88
C LEU A 292 -6.17 -20.33 20.30
N SER A 293 -5.31 -20.95 21.12
CA SER A 293 -4.96 -20.45 22.47
C SER A 293 -3.88 -19.37 22.46
N ASN A 294 -3.24 -19.15 21.32
CA ASN A 294 -2.23 -18.13 21.11
C ASN A 294 -2.59 -17.32 19.87
N PHE A 295 -2.21 -16.04 19.87
CA PHE A 295 -2.31 -15.17 18.72
C PHE A 295 -0.93 -14.56 18.49
N PRO A 296 -0.12 -15.16 17.62
CA PRO A 296 1.18 -14.62 17.27
C PRO A 296 1.04 -13.29 16.53
N MET A 297 2.10 -12.48 16.54
CA MET A 297 2.15 -11.25 15.75
C MET A 297 1.97 -11.59 14.27
N PRO A 298 0.91 -11.10 13.60
CA PRO A 298 0.78 -11.27 12.16
C PRO A 298 2.01 -10.74 11.42
N GLU A 299 2.46 -11.45 10.40
CA GLU A 299 3.66 -11.08 9.64
C GLU A 299 3.59 -9.62 9.15
N ILE A 300 2.44 -9.19 8.62
CA ILE A 300 2.25 -7.82 8.14
C ILE A 300 2.38 -6.76 9.25
N PHE A 301 2.06 -7.10 10.50
CA PHE A 301 2.22 -6.19 11.64
C PHE A 301 3.67 -6.09 12.10
N SER A 302 4.54 -6.99 11.67
CA SER A 302 5.98 -6.95 11.95
C SER A 302 6.79 -6.16 10.93
N THR A 303 6.18 -5.72 9.82
CA THR A 303 6.80 -4.93 8.77
C THR A 303 6.82 -3.43 9.10
N VAL A 304 7.35 -2.58 8.20
CA VAL A 304 7.30 -1.11 8.35
C VAL A 304 5.87 -0.56 8.49
N MET A 305 4.86 -1.38 8.21
CA MET A 305 3.46 -1.08 8.49
C MET A 305 3.07 -1.23 9.97
N GLY A 306 3.90 -1.89 10.77
CA GLY A 306 3.60 -2.20 12.17
C GLY A 306 3.12 -1.02 13.01
N PRO A 307 3.79 0.14 13.00
CA PRO A 307 3.30 1.30 13.73
C PRO A 307 1.86 1.68 13.40
N SER A 308 1.49 1.66 12.11
CA SER A 308 0.14 2.02 11.64
C SER A 308 -0.95 1.07 12.14
N PHE A 309 -0.62 -0.22 12.31
CA PHE A 309 -1.55 -1.22 12.84
C PHE A 309 -1.64 -1.24 14.36
N LEU A 310 -0.54 -0.89 15.03
CA LEU A 310 -0.39 -1.11 16.46
C LEU A 310 -0.57 0.16 17.29
N LYS A 311 -0.45 1.35 16.70
CA LYS A 311 -0.50 2.63 17.42
C LYS A 311 -1.57 3.55 16.84
N ARG A 312 -2.44 4.04 17.71
CA ARG A 312 -3.56 4.93 17.36
C ARG A 312 -3.12 6.23 16.69
N ASP A 313 -1.96 6.75 17.09
CA ASP A 313 -1.43 8.03 16.59
C ASP A 313 -1.09 8.00 15.09
N TYR A 314 -1.03 6.83 14.45
CA TYR A 314 -0.73 6.68 13.02
C TYR A 314 -1.91 6.15 12.21
N LEU A 315 -3.14 6.27 12.71
CA LEU A 315 -4.32 5.76 12.04
C LEU A 315 -4.54 6.41 10.67
N LEU A 316 -4.33 7.72 10.55
CA LEU A 316 -4.44 8.42 9.27
C LEU A 316 -3.39 7.95 8.27
N SER A 317 -2.18 7.62 8.72
CA SER A 317 -1.16 6.99 7.87
C SER A 317 -1.59 5.60 7.38
N LEU A 318 -2.25 4.79 8.22
CA LEU A 318 -2.81 3.51 7.80
C LEU A 318 -3.83 3.69 6.66
N TYR A 319 -4.75 4.63 6.81
CA TYR A 319 -5.74 4.92 5.79
C TYR A 319 -5.12 5.49 4.51
N ALA A 320 -4.13 6.36 4.62
CA ALA A 320 -3.40 6.90 3.47
C ALA A 320 -2.72 5.78 2.66
N ILE A 321 -2.04 4.86 3.35
CA ILE A 321 -1.37 3.72 2.72
C ILE A 321 -2.40 2.76 2.08
N PHE A 322 -3.50 2.49 2.77
CA PHE A 322 -4.57 1.61 2.28
C PHE A 322 -5.24 2.20 1.02
N GLN A 323 -5.68 3.46 1.07
CA GLN A 323 -6.37 4.14 -0.03
C GLN A 323 -5.46 4.44 -1.22
N SER A 324 -4.15 4.58 -0.99
CA SER A 324 -3.16 4.73 -2.07
C SER A 324 -2.78 3.40 -2.75
N ASN A 325 -3.37 2.27 -2.31
CA ASN A 325 -3.06 0.91 -2.78
C ASN A 325 -1.58 0.52 -2.59
N GLN A 326 -0.89 1.06 -1.58
CA GLN A 326 0.52 0.78 -1.31
C GLN A 326 0.73 -0.34 -0.27
N MET A 327 -0.31 -0.79 0.41
CA MET A 327 -0.20 -1.74 1.51
C MET A 327 0.55 -3.02 1.13
N ALA A 328 0.24 -3.62 -0.03
CA ALA A 328 0.89 -4.84 -0.49
C ALA A 328 2.41 -4.68 -0.70
N ALA A 329 2.86 -3.49 -1.13
CA ALA A 329 4.29 -3.21 -1.29
C ALA A 329 5.01 -3.18 0.07
N TYR A 330 4.41 -2.55 1.07
CA TYR A 330 5.05 -2.34 2.37
C TYR A 330 4.89 -3.51 3.35
N THR A 331 4.06 -4.48 3.03
CA THR A 331 3.90 -5.71 3.81
C THR A 331 4.78 -6.87 3.32
N THR A 332 5.45 -6.73 2.16
CA THR A 332 6.42 -7.73 1.69
C THR A 332 7.77 -7.58 2.36
N THR A 333 8.40 -8.69 2.71
CA THR A 333 9.77 -8.71 3.27
C THR A 333 10.86 -8.79 2.21
N ALA A 334 10.50 -8.81 0.93
CA ALA A 334 11.44 -8.89 -0.19
C ALA A 334 12.21 -7.57 -0.44
N THR A 335 11.70 -6.45 0.04
CA THR A 335 12.28 -5.11 -0.17
C THR A 335 12.47 -4.44 1.18
N ASN A 336 13.63 -3.83 1.38
CA ASN A 336 13.94 -3.04 2.57
C ASN A 336 13.54 -1.59 2.38
N TYR A 337 12.92 -0.98 3.40
CA TYR A 337 12.42 0.39 3.35
C TYR A 337 12.92 1.22 4.54
N THR A 338 13.10 2.51 4.31
CA THR A 338 13.08 3.53 5.36
C THR A 338 11.84 4.38 5.15
N MET A 339 10.90 4.28 6.10
CA MET A 339 9.59 4.96 6.03
C MET A 339 9.52 6.10 7.05
N LEU A 340 9.10 7.27 6.61
CA LEU A 340 8.73 8.39 7.46
C LEU A 340 7.23 8.35 7.67
N ILE A 341 6.79 8.01 8.89
CA ILE A 341 5.38 7.91 9.22
C ILE A 341 4.88 9.22 9.84
N THR A 342 3.73 9.67 9.37
CA THR A 342 3.09 10.90 9.85
C THR A 342 2.09 10.59 10.94
N LYS A 343 2.18 11.29 12.08
CA LYS A 343 1.15 11.22 13.13
C LYS A 343 -0.17 11.84 12.66
N ASN A 344 -1.27 11.47 13.31
CA ASN A 344 -2.59 12.08 13.05
C ASN A 344 -2.54 13.60 13.15
N SER A 345 -1.81 14.16 14.13
CA SER A 345 -1.61 15.60 14.28
C SER A 345 -0.96 16.26 13.07
N GLY A 346 -0.04 15.57 12.38
CA GLY A 346 0.56 16.07 11.15
C GLY A 346 -0.43 16.14 9.98
N TYR A 347 -1.36 15.20 9.89
CA TYR A 347 -2.47 15.29 8.92
C TYR A 347 -3.41 16.43 9.26
N GLU A 348 -3.75 16.62 10.55
CA GLU A 348 -4.62 17.71 11.02
C GLU A 348 -4.01 19.09 10.72
N ILE A 349 -2.69 19.28 10.91
CA ILE A 349 -1.98 20.52 10.53
C ILE A 349 -2.11 20.78 9.02
N SER A 350 -2.21 19.72 8.21
CA SER A 350 -2.45 19.81 6.77
C SER A 350 -3.95 19.85 6.40
N ASP A 351 -4.83 20.15 7.34
CA ASP A 351 -6.31 20.18 7.17
C ASP A 351 -6.89 18.87 6.63
N MET A 352 -6.25 17.73 6.95
CA MET A 352 -6.70 16.40 6.58
C MET A 352 -7.29 15.65 7.77
N ARG A 353 -8.40 14.95 7.54
CA ARG A 353 -9.08 14.15 8.56
C ARG A 353 -9.79 12.95 7.97
N LEU A 354 -10.14 11.96 8.80
CA LEU A 354 -11.00 10.87 8.38
C LEU A 354 -12.45 11.34 8.27
N MET A 355 -13.13 10.89 7.23
CA MET A 355 -14.56 11.04 7.09
C MET A 355 -15.30 10.10 8.05
N SER A 356 -16.37 10.58 8.66
CA SER A 356 -17.18 9.80 9.62
C SER A 356 -18.22 8.87 8.98
N ASP A 357 -18.12 8.61 7.66
CA ASP A 357 -19.10 7.85 6.87
C ASP A 357 -18.95 6.34 6.97
N GLY A 358 -17.98 5.85 7.74
CA GLY A 358 -17.66 4.40 7.84
C GLY A 358 -16.92 3.83 6.64
N VAL A 359 -16.70 4.62 5.58
CA VAL A 359 -15.89 4.22 4.40
C VAL A 359 -14.41 4.50 4.62
N GLY A 360 -14.11 5.45 5.52
CA GLY A 360 -12.75 5.78 5.93
C GLY A 360 -11.97 6.62 4.92
N ASN A 361 -12.66 7.45 4.13
CA ASN A 361 -12.00 8.39 3.24
C ASN A 361 -11.26 9.46 4.03
N ILE A 362 -10.08 9.88 3.54
CA ILE A 362 -9.39 11.07 4.04
C ILE A 362 -9.95 12.28 3.28
N LEU A 363 -10.42 13.25 4.04
CA LEU A 363 -10.89 14.54 3.55
C LEU A 363 -9.82 15.60 3.77
N ALA A 364 -9.71 16.53 2.84
CA ALA A 364 -9.00 17.78 3.02
C ALA A 364 -10.01 18.93 2.94
N THR A 365 -9.83 19.95 3.78
CA THR A 365 -10.60 21.17 3.69
C THR A 365 -10.12 21.97 2.47
N SER A 366 -11.01 22.26 1.54
CA SER A 366 -10.73 23.02 0.33
C SER A 366 -11.48 24.37 0.38
N GLY A 367 -10.87 25.38 0.96
CA GLY A 367 -11.32 26.79 0.91
C GLY A 367 -12.82 27.01 0.87
N GLU A 368 -13.35 27.55 -0.23
CA GLU A 368 -14.78 27.84 -0.42
C GLU A 368 -15.63 26.60 -0.74
N ASP A 369 -15.05 25.52 -1.18
CA ASP A 369 -15.76 24.31 -1.64
C ASP A 369 -16.08 23.30 -0.50
N GLY A 370 -15.61 23.57 0.71
CA GLY A 370 -15.78 22.67 1.86
C GLY A 370 -14.84 21.47 1.82
N ASP A 371 -15.28 20.34 2.41
CA ASP A 371 -14.46 19.12 2.48
C ASP A 371 -14.47 18.35 1.18
N VAL A 372 -13.28 18.00 0.70
CA VAL A 372 -13.07 17.20 -0.53
C VAL A 372 -12.28 15.97 -0.19
N ALA A 373 -12.67 14.82 -0.74
CA ALA A 373 -11.89 13.59 -0.59
C ALA A 373 -10.50 13.77 -1.24
N VAL A 374 -9.45 13.45 -0.49
CA VAL A 374 -8.08 13.47 -1.03
C VAL A 374 -7.95 12.39 -2.08
N SER A 375 -7.43 12.74 -3.25
CA SER A 375 -7.31 11.78 -4.34
C SER A 375 -6.33 10.64 -4.02
N THR A 376 -6.57 9.45 -4.59
CA THR A 376 -5.64 8.31 -4.48
C THR A 376 -4.24 8.67 -4.95
N SER A 377 -4.11 9.51 -5.99
CA SER A 377 -2.81 9.97 -6.50
C SER A 377 -2.08 10.87 -5.51
N ASP A 378 -2.79 11.75 -4.80
CA ASP A 378 -2.19 12.62 -3.79
C ASP A 378 -1.76 11.82 -2.56
N LEU A 379 -2.63 10.90 -2.09
CA LEU A 379 -2.26 9.98 -1.01
C LEU A 379 -1.06 9.11 -1.39
N LYS A 380 -1.01 8.61 -2.64
CA LYS A 380 0.13 7.86 -3.14
C LYS A 380 1.41 8.68 -3.10
N ARG A 381 1.36 9.95 -3.50
CA ARG A 381 2.51 10.86 -3.46
C ARG A 381 2.96 11.12 -2.02
N ILE A 382 2.03 11.34 -1.09
CA ILE A 382 2.34 11.51 0.34
C ILE A 382 3.07 10.27 0.88
N VAL A 383 2.53 9.09 0.65
CA VAL A 383 3.05 7.84 1.18
C VAL A 383 4.39 7.47 0.53
N SER A 384 4.49 7.51 -0.79
CA SER A 384 5.72 7.15 -1.50
C SER A 384 6.80 8.25 -1.42
N GLY A 385 6.41 9.52 -1.25
CA GLY A 385 7.32 10.61 -0.90
C GLY A 385 7.85 10.54 0.54
N GLY A 386 7.13 9.83 1.42
CA GLY A 386 7.54 9.47 2.77
C GLY A 386 8.33 8.15 2.85
N THR A 387 8.76 7.55 1.72
CA THR A 387 9.40 6.23 1.75
C THR A 387 10.62 6.20 0.82
N VAL A 388 11.75 5.77 1.36
CA VAL A 388 12.99 5.47 0.62
C VAL A 388 13.16 3.96 0.53
N VAL A 389 13.54 3.45 -0.64
CA VAL A 389 13.93 2.04 -0.81
C VAL A 389 15.38 1.89 -0.35
N GLY A 390 15.59 1.08 0.68
CA GLY A 390 16.88 0.89 1.35
C GLY A 390 17.03 1.67 2.65
N ASP A 391 18.24 1.65 3.18
CA ASP A 391 18.58 2.29 4.45
C ASP A 391 18.96 3.76 4.28
N VAL A 392 18.45 4.61 5.17
CA VAL A 392 18.85 6.02 5.27
C VAL A 392 19.72 6.21 6.50
N ASN A 393 20.89 6.84 6.32
CA ASN A 393 21.74 7.26 7.41
C ASN A 393 21.46 8.71 7.77
N PHE A 394 20.69 8.94 8.84
CA PHE A 394 20.42 10.31 9.32
C PHE A 394 21.62 10.94 10.02
N ASN A 395 22.54 10.15 10.55
CA ASN A 395 23.76 10.64 11.23
C ASN A 395 24.90 10.91 10.24
N THR A 396 24.63 11.66 9.21
CA THR A 396 25.61 12.07 8.20
C THR A 396 25.72 13.59 8.17
N PRO A 397 26.90 14.18 7.86
CA PRO A 397 27.02 15.63 7.67
C PRO A 397 26.08 16.17 6.59
N TRP A 398 25.84 15.37 5.56
CA TRP A 398 24.83 15.61 4.52
C TRP A 398 24.58 14.34 3.70
N ALA A 399 23.38 14.18 3.21
CA ALA A 399 23.03 13.20 2.17
C ALA A 399 21.74 13.60 1.46
N VAL A 400 21.54 13.06 0.26
CA VAL A 400 20.32 13.19 -0.50
C VAL A 400 19.80 11.81 -0.85
N TYR A 401 18.54 11.54 -0.56
CA TYR A 401 17.90 10.27 -0.88
C TYR A 401 16.68 10.51 -1.76
N ALA A 402 16.61 9.77 -2.87
CA ALA A 402 15.41 9.75 -3.70
C ALA A 402 14.36 8.86 -3.04
N THR A 403 13.13 9.34 -3.00
CA THR A 403 12.00 8.56 -2.47
C THR A 403 11.34 7.72 -3.56
N GLN A 404 10.42 6.87 -3.16
CA GLN A 404 9.77 5.91 -4.06
C GLN A 404 8.88 6.58 -5.13
N ASP A 405 8.42 7.81 -4.92
CA ASP A 405 7.64 8.55 -5.91
C ASP A 405 8.49 9.11 -7.06
N GLY A 406 9.82 9.11 -6.90
CA GLY A 406 10.78 9.57 -7.90
C GLY A 406 10.84 11.10 -8.09
N GLY A 407 10.09 11.86 -7.32
CA GLY A 407 10.02 13.33 -7.39
C GLY A 407 10.32 14.02 -6.08
N THR A 408 10.12 13.33 -4.97
CA THR A 408 10.48 13.79 -3.64
C THR A 408 11.91 13.35 -3.31
N TYR A 409 12.67 14.24 -2.70
CA TYR A 409 14.02 13.98 -2.21
C TYR A 409 14.11 14.35 -0.75
N TRP A 410 14.72 13.49 0.04
CA TRP A 410 15.07 13.80 1.41
C TRP A 410 16.47 14.40 1.46
N PHE A 411 16.57 15.59 2.00
CA PHE A 411 17.83 16.24 2.34
C PHE A 411 18.11 15.98 3.80
N VAL A 412 19.19 15.25 4.08
CA VAL A 412 19.55 14.79 5.42
C VAL A 412 20.83 15.46 5.86
N LYS A 413 20.84 15.99 7.09
CA LYS A 413 21.99 16.64 7.69
C LYS A 413 21.96 16.50 9.21
N ASP A 414 23.02 15.93 9.80
CA ASP A 414 23.29 15.91 11.24
C ASP A 414 22.09 15.48 12.10
N GLY A 415 21.44 14.37 11.75
CA GLY A 415 20.27 13.82 12.46
C GLY A 415 18.94 14.48 12.11
N LYS A 416 18.95 15.46 11.20
CA LYS A 416 17.75 16.18 10.75
C LYS A 416 17.50 15.95 9.27
N MET A 417 16.27 16.18 8.85
CA MET A 417 15.90 16.11 7.45
C MET A 417 14.93 17.21 7.04
N THR A 418 14.86 17.45 5.74
CA THR A 418 13.78 18.16 5.07
C THR A 418 13.49 17.49 3.72
N THR A 419 12.45 17.91 3.02
CA THR A 419 12.21 17.48 1.64
C THR A 419 12.51 18.63 0.67
N ASN A 420 12.78 18.27 -0.58
CA ASN A 420 12.94 19.27 -1.64
C ASN A 420 11.73 20.21 -1.73
N TYR A 421 10.53 19.71 -1.48
CA TYR A 421 9.33 20.54 -1.54
C TYR A 421 9.29 21.60 -0.43
N VAL A 422 9.58 21.19 0.80
CA VAL A 422 9.68 22.13 1.92
C VAL A 422 10.82 23.09 1.70
N PHE A 423 11.97 22.60 1.21
CA PHE A 423 13.13 23.42 0.88
C PHE A 423 12.83 24.44 -0.23
N ASN A 424 12.11 24.02 -1.29
CA ASN A 424 11.74 24.90 -2.40
C ASN A 424 10.72 25.99 -1.99
N SER A 425 9.92 25.76 -0.94
CA SER A 425 8.92 26.73 -0.47
C SER A 425 9.52 28.05 0.00
N VAL A 426 10.81 28.06 0.31
CA VAL A 426 11.52 29.29 0.72
C VAL A 426 12.25 29.99 -0.41
N LEU A 427 12.09 29.50 -1.64
CA LEU A 427 12.64 30.19 -2.80
C LEU A 427 12.05 31.61 -2.88
N GLY A 428 12.93 32.64 -2.89
CA GLY A 428 12.53 34.06 -2.83
C GLY A 428 12.41 34.64 -1.42
N GLN A 429 12.72 33.86 -0.37
CA GLN A 429 12.87 34.32 1.00
C GLN A 429 14.36 34.42 1.36
N ASP A 430 14.72 35.09 2.47
CA ASP A 430 16.11 35.09 2.96
C ASP A 430 16.47 33.66 3.47
N PRO A 431 17.33 32.94 2.76
CA PRO A 431 17.63 31.53 3.10
C PRO A 431 18.38 31.40 4.43
N GLN A 432 19.12 32.40 4.88
CA GLN A 432 19.90 32.35 6.12
C GLN A 432 19.01 32.29 7.36
N THR A 433 17.81 32.89 7.29
CA THR A 433 16.87 32.92 8.42
C THR A 433 15.86 31.82 8.38
N VAL A 434 15.43 31.38 7.22
CA VAL A 434 14.27 30.43 7.08
C VAL A 434 14.74 29.01 6.97
N ILE A 435 15.74 28.67 6.16
CA ILE A 435 16.15 27.30 5.87
C ILE A 435 16.52 26.48 7.13
N PRO A 436 17.23 27.02 8.14
CA PRO A 436 17.53 26.26 9.35
C PRO A 436 16.29 25.72 10.07
N THR A 437 15.16 26.40 9.96
CA THR A 437 13.90 25.99 10.60
C THR A 437 13.17 24.87 9.83
N LEU A 438 13.57 24.62 8.58
CA LEU A 438 12.96 23.61 7.72
C LEU A 438 13.52 22.20 7.96
N PHE A 439 14.68 22.09 8.62
CA PHE A 439 15.26 20.82 8.97
C PHE A 439 14.74 20.35 10.33
N ILE A 440 14.02 19.25 10.33
CA ILE A 440 13.37 18.67 11.52
C ILE A 440 14.11 17.43 12.00
N GLU A 441 14.02 17.17 13.31
CA GLU A 441 14.52 15.96 13.92
C GLU A 441 13.59 14.79 13.59
N VAL A 442 14.18 13.62 13.34
CA VAL A 442 13.46 12.37 13.15
C VAL A 442 13.83 11.41 14.27
N LYS A 443 12.85 10.61 14.70
CA LYS A 443 13.00 9.63 15.74
C LYS A 443 12.59 8.26 15.24
N GLU A 444 13.44 7.27 15.46
CA GLU A 444 13.11 5.89 15.07
C GLU A 444 11.94 5.33 15.90
N VAL A 445 10.98 4.74 15.21
CA VAL A 445 9.85 4.01 15.79
C VAL A 445 10.20 2.53 15.73
N THR A 446 10.72 2.00 16.83
CA THR A 446 11.14 0.60 16.93
C THR A 446 9.96 -0.34 17.18
N ASN A 447 10.18 -1.65 16.91
CA ASN A 447 9.28 -2.71 17.34
C ASN A 447 9.33 -2.88 18.88
N ASP A 448 8.54 -3.79 19.43
CA ASP A 448 8.46 -4.05 20.88
C ASP A 448 9.74 -4.63 21.51
N ALA A 449 10.64 -5.19 20.69
CA ALA A 449 11.97 -5.63 21.11
C ALA A 449 13.03 -4.51 21.03
N GLY A 450 12.65 -3.30 20.63
CA GLY A 450 13.56 -2.16 20.49
C GLY A 450 14.42 -2.20 19.21
N GLY A 451 14.07 -3.04 18.25
CA GLY A 451 14.80 -3.21 16.98
C GLY A 451 14.04 -2.68 15.76
N SER A 452 14.63 -2.89 14.58
CA SER A 452 14.01 -2.59 13.29
C SER A 452 12.82 -3.52 12.99
N TRP A 453 12.00 -3.13 12.05
CA TRP A 453 10.91 -3.93 11.52
C TRP A 453 11.42 -4.96 10.52
N ALA A 454 10.63 -5.98 10.20
CA ALA A 454 11.09 -7.12 9.40
C ALA A 454 11.62 -6.74 8.00
N ASN A 455 11.13 -5.63 7.44
CA ASN A 455 11.52 -5.13 6.14
C ASN A 455 12.00 -3.67 6.17
N GLY A 456 12.56 -3.21 7.28
CA GLY A 456 13.20 -1.90 7.33
C GLY A 456 13.04 -1.11 8.61
N LYS A 457 13.12 0.20 8.49
CA LYS A 457 13.05 1.14 9.60
C LYS A 457 11.92 2.15 9.40
N VAL A 458 11.32 2.54 10.51
CA VAL A 458 10.28 3.58 10.53
C VAL A 458 10.74 4.72 11.40
N TYR A 459 10.52 5.94 10.92
CA TYR A 459 10.84 7.17 11.66
C TYR A 459 9.58 8.03 11.76
N GLU A 460 9.42 8.69 12.90
CA GLU A 460 8.42 9.74 13.13
C GLU A 460 9.08 11.10 13.22
N TYR A 461 8.29 12.14 13.09
CA TYR A 461 8.72 13.53 13.21
C TYR A 461 7.65 14.40 13.85
N GLU A 462 8.09 15.52 14.40
CA GLU A 462 7.23 16.60 14.84
C GLU A 462 7.53 17.83 13.96
N SER A 463 6.50 18.38 13.35
CA SER A 463 6.68 19.50 12.41
C SER A 463 5.41 20.34 12.28
N ASP A 464 5.56 21.64 12.25
CA ASP A 464 4.51 22.60 11.92
C ASP A 464 4.16 22.58 10.42
N PHE A 465 4.93 21.87 9.59
CA PHE A 465 4.67 21.71 8.15
C PHE A 465 3.60 20.67 7.83
N GLY A 466 3.18 19.90 8.81
CA GLY A 466 2.19 18.82 8.59
C GLY A 466 2.76 17.66 7.79
N VAL A 467 2.04 17.23 6.75
CA VAL A 467 2.44 16.10 5.90
C VAL A 467 3.48 16.54 4.88
N PHE A 468 4.64 15.85 4.87
CA PHE A 468 5.72 16.09 3.89
C PHE A 468 5.32 15.61 2.51
N GLY A 469 4.68 15.90 1.74
CA GLY A 469 4.25 15.48 0.40
C GLY A 469 3.00 16.22 -0.03
N LYS A 470 2.32 16.85 0.91
CA LYS A 470 1.21 17.75 0.57
C LYS A 470 1.79 19.08 0.10
N LEU A 471 1.44 19.46 -1.12
CA LEU A 471 2.01 20.59 -1.82
C LEU A 471 0.98 21.71 -2.00
N ASP A 472 0.32 22.12 -0.94
CA ASP A 472 -0.51 23.32 -1.01
C ASP A 472 0.37 24.53 -1.23
N GLY A 473 0.20 25.17 -2.38
CA GLY A 473 0.85 26.42 -2.71
C GLY A 473 2.21 26.33 -3.39
N LEU A 474 2.74 25.15 -3.74
CA LEU A 474 3.88 25.06 -4.64
C LEU A 474 3.41 25.13 -6.09
N GLU A 475 3.53 26.30 -6.67
CA GLU A 475 3.23 26.55 -8.09
C GLU A 475 4.18 25.79 -9.04
N TYR A 476 5.30 25.23 -8.51
CA TYR A 476 6.36 24.67 -9.32
C TYR A 476 6.71 23.24 -8.92
N THR A 477 6.13 22.28 -9.60
CA THR A 477 6.55 20.87 -9.53
C THR A 477 7.67 20.54 -10.51
N SER A 478 7.95 21.45 -11.44
CA SER A 478 8.92 21.32 -12.52
C SER A 478 9.87 22.52 -12.54
N LEU A 479 11.17 22.23 -12.69
CA LEU A 479 12.22 23.25 -12.90
C LEU A 479 11.89 24.11 -14.12
N ARG A 480 11.41 23.49 -15.20
CA ARG A 480 11.05 24.21 -16.44
C ARG A 480 9.88 25.15 -16.21
N THR A 481 8.85 24.69 -15.54
CA THR A 481 7.69 25.52 -15.20
C THR A 481 8.11 26.69 -14.33
N MET A 482 8.95 26.45 -13.33
CA MET A 482 9.50 27.51 -12.47
C MET A 482 10.28 28.54 -13.29
N LEU A 483 11.24 28.12 -14.13
CA LEU A 483 12.07 29.04 -14.94
C LEU A 483 11.23 29.86 -15.93
N THR A 484 10.13 29.31 -16.46
CA THR A 484 9.26 30.04 -17.39
C THR A 484 8.30 31.01 -16.69
N SER A 485 7.97 30.77 -15.42
CA SER A 485 6.93 31.52 -14.68
C SER A 485 7.51 32.63 -13.79
N ILE A 486 8.80 32.59 -13.44
CA ILE A 486 9.42 33.62 -12.60
C ILE A 486 9.33 35.00 -13.27
N GLY A 487 8.69 35.94 -12.57
CA GLY A 487 8.47 37.32 -13.03
C GLY A 487 8.95 38.41 -12.06
N GLU A 488 9.48 38.03 -10.88
CA GLU A 488 9.80 38.98 -9.81
C GLU A 488 11.24 38.84 -9.30
N THR A 489 11.88 39.98 -8.95
CA THR A 489 13.25 40.04 -8.41
C THR A 489 13.41 39.43 -7.02
N LYS A 490 12.30 39.18 -6.30
CA LYS A 490 12.38 38.42 -5.03
C LYS A 490 12.93 36.99 -5.22
N TYR A 491 12.81 36.42 -6.42
CA TYR A 491 13.41 35.13 -6.75
C TYR A 491 14.88 35.33 -7.16
N PRO A 492 15.86 34.69 -6.53
CA PRO A 492 17.28 34.91 -6.74
C PRO A 492 17.78 34.53 -8.13
N ASN A 493 17.01 33.88 -8.93
CA ASN A 493 17.26 33.45 -10.31
C ASN A 493 16.37 34.18 -11.36
N PHE A 494 15.76 35.29 -10.98
CA PHE A 494 14.88 36.07 -11.87
C PHE A 494 15.62 36.57 -13.13
N VAL A 495 16.80 37.19 -12.95
CA VAL A 495 17.57 37.78 -14.07
C VAL A 495 17.98 36.68 -15.06
N PHE A 496 18.36 35.51 -14.56
CA PHE A 496 18.70 34.36 -15.41
C PHE A 496 17.49 33.89 -16.22
N ALA A 497 16.35 33.69 -15.58
CA ALA A 497 15.10 33.30 -16.25
C ALA A 497 14.65 34.38 -17.28
N TYR A 498 14.82 35.65 -16.95
CA TYR A 498 14.56 36.75 -17.88
C TYR A 498 15.45 36.66 -19.13
N LEU A 499 16.76 36.49 -18.95
CA LEU A 499 17.71 36.37 -20.07
C LEU A 499 17.48 35.13 -20.91
N MET A 500 17.03 33.99 -20.29
CA MET A 500 16.65 32.79 -21.03
C MET A 500 15.49 33.06 -21.99
N ARG A 501 14.48 33.84 -21.55
CA ARG A 501 13.38 34.28 -22.41
C ARG A 501 13.86 35.13 -23.57
N GLN A 502 14.75 36.08 -23.31
CA GLN A 502 15.32 36.95 -24.34
C GLN A 502 16.20 36.18 -25.35
N ALA A 503 16.84 35.09 -24.90
CA ALA A 503 17.65 34.20 -25.73
C ALA A 503 16.81 33.15 -26.49
N GLU A 504 15.50 33.11 -26.29
CA GLU A 504 14.60 32.09 -26.84
C GLU A 504 15.08 30.66 -26.58
N LEU A 505 15.59 30.40 -25.37
CA LEU A 505 15.94 29.05 -24.93
C LEU A 505 14.68 28.17 -24.76
N PHE A 506 13.54 28.82 -24.65
CA PHE A 506 12.22 28.21 -24.74
C PHE A 506 11.25 29.15 -25.43
N ALA A 507 10.32 28.61 -26.18
CA ALA A 507 9.29 29.37 -26.88
C ALA A 507 7.96 28.56 -26.87
N THR A 508 6.85 29.30 -26.95
CA THR A 508 5.56 28.63 -27.13
C THR A 508 5.27 28.49 -28.62
N ILE A 509 5.27 27.27 -29.11
CA ILE A 509 4.98 26.93 -30.51
C ILE A 509 3.67 26.15 -30.54
N ASP A 510 2.67 26.65 -31.24
CA ASP A 510 1.32 26.03 -31.32
C ASP A 510 0.69 25.72 -29.95
N GLY A 511 0.92 26.59 -28.94
CA GLY A 511 0.43 26.39 -27.58
C GLY A 511 1.23 25.43 -26.72
N VAL A 512 2.29 24.83 -27.26
CA VAL A 512 3.20 23.92 -26.54
C VAL A 512 4.51 24.63 -26.23
N LEU A 513 4.96 24.53 -24.97
CA LEU A 513 6.25 25.07 -24.55
C LEU A 513 7.38 24.17 -25.05
N ALA A 514 8.11 24.65 -26.06
CA ALA A 514 9.28 23.98 -26.64
C ALA A 514 10.57 24.54 -26.04
N TRP A 515 11.49 23.67 -25.66
CA TRP A 515 12.79 23.97 -25.13
C TRP A 515 13.90 23.65 -26.14
N ASP A 516 15.05 24.31 -26.00
CA ASP A 516 16.24 23.92 -26.75
C ASP A 516 16.50 22.41 -26.54
N TYR A 517 16.76 21.69 -27.65
CA TYR A 517 16.98 20.23 -27.61
C TYR A 517 18.13 19.80 -26.68
N ARG A 518 19.12 20.69 -26.46
CA ARG A 518 20.23 20.44 -25.52
C ARG A 518 19.80 20.48 -24.06
N LEU A 519 18.60 20.96 -23.78
CA LEU A 519 17.96 20.97 -22.46
C LEU A 519 16.90 19.87 -22.34
N ALA A 520 16.91 18.85 -23.19
CA ALA A 520 16.03 17.67 -23.07
C ALA A 520 16.42 16.80 -21.88
N GLY A 521 15.44 16.12 -21.29
CA GLY A 521 15.67 15.24 -20.14
C GLY A 521 15.73 15.98 -18.81
N ARG A 522 16.33 15.36 -17.79
CA ARG A 522 16.57 16.00 -16.49
C ARG A 522 17.72 17.00 -16.61
N LEU A 523 17.57 18.16 -15.97
CA LEU A 523 18.54 19.23 -16.01
C LEU A 523 19.16 19.48 -14.64
N ILE A 524 20.45 19.80 -14.63
CA ILE A 524 21.10 20.44 -13.48
C ILE A 524 21.55 21.82 -13.91
N GLY A 525 21.12 22.86 -13.18
CA GLY A 525 21.51 24.23 -13.41
C GLY A 525 22.44 24.74 -12.30
N PHE A 526 23.55 25.38 -12.65
CA PHE A 526 24.34 26.19 -11.71
C PHE A 526 24.16 27.67 -12.09
N ILE A 527 23.12 28.26 -11.52
CA ILE A 527 22.55 29.53 -11.97
C ILE A 527 23.14 30.69 -11.16
N PRO A 528 23.74 31.70 -11.82
CA PRO A 528 24.20 32.90 -11.13
C PRO A 528 23.06 33.64 -10.45
N THR A 529 23.32 34.20 -9.26
CA THR A 529 22.36 35.06 -8.56
C THR A 529 22.02 36.31 -9.37
N ASN A 530 20.94 36.99 -9.02
CA ASN A 530 20.53 38.24 -9.64
C ASN A 530 21.66 39.32 -9.56
N GLU A 531 22.32 39.37 -8.41
CA GLU A 531 23.42 40.29 -8.15
C GLU A 531 24.62 40.00 -9.04
N ALA A 532 25.01 38.73 -9.17
CA ALA A 532 26.10 38.29 -10.02
C ALA A 532 25.86 38.64 -11.52
N LEU A 533 24.61 38.39 -11.96
CA LEU A 533 24.21 38.71 -13.33
C LEU A 533 24.10 40.22 -13.58
N LYS A 534 23.60 41.00 -12.59
CA LYS A 534 23.56 42.46 -12.68
C LYS A 534 24.96 43.00 -12.80
N GLU A 535 25.89 42.58 -11.92
CA GLU A 535 27.30 43.01 -12.00
C GLU A 535 27.92 42.64 -13.35
N ALA A 536 27.62 41.48 -13.88
CA ALA A 536 28.14 41.07 -15.19
C ALA A 536 27.55 41.88 -16.35
N LEU A 537 26.27 42.26 -16.28
CA LEU A 537 25.62 43.17 -17.24
C LEU A 537 26.26 44.57 -17.18
N ASP A 538 26.39 45.14 -15.98
CA ASP A 538 26.95 46.47 -15.77
C ASP A 538 28.41 46.59 -16.29
N ASN A 539 29.12 45.49 -16.40
CA ASN A 539 30.49 45.40 -16.87
C ASN A 539 30.64 44.81 -18.29
N ASP A 540 29.57 44.73 -19.07
CA ASP A 540 29.54 44.15 -20.44
C ASP A 540 30.15 42.74 -20.54
N ARG A 541 30.01 41.92 -19.47
CA ARG A 541 30.58 40.55 -19.43
C ARG A 541 29.64 39.47 -19.94
N ILE A 542 28.38 39.80 -20.27
CA ILE A 542 27.45 38.83 -20.83
C ILE A 542 27.45 38.93 -22.35
N PRO A 543 27.93 37.90 -23.08
CA PRO A 543 27.97 37.94 -24.53
C PRO A 543 26.60 38.14 -25.16
N GLY A 544 26.53 39.04 -26.14
CA GLY A 544 25.30 39.35 -26.89
C GLY A 544 24.30 40.23 -26.17
N VAL A 545 24.67 40.85 -25.04
CA VAL A 545 23.83 41.80 -24.29
C VAL A 545 24.64 43.04 -23.95
N LYS A 546 24.01 44.21 -24.06
CA LYS A 546 24.49 45.48 -23.52
C LYS A 546 23.42 46.16 -22.71
N GLY A 547 23.77 46.62 -21.51
CA GLY A 547 22.83 47.34 -20.64
C GLY A 547 22.84 46.80 -19.22
N THR A 548 21.87 47.22 -18.44
CA THR A 548 21.73 46.87 -17.02
C THR A 548 20.30 46.51 -16.65
N ILE A 549 20.10 45.93 -15.45
CA ILE A 549 18.81 45.67 -14.85
C ILE A 549 18.74 46.30 -13.46
N ASP A 550 17.65 47.04 -13.19
CA ASP A 550 17.44 47.70 -11.90
C ASP A 550 16.72 46.72 -10.92
N LEU A 551 17.48 46.06 -10.05
CA LEU A 551 16.96 45.10 -9.08
C LEU A 551 16.12 45.75 -7.96
N SER A 552 16.05 47.10 -7.87
CA SER A 552 15.15 47.76 -6.91
C SER A 552 13.66 47.65 -7.31
N LEU A 553 13.41 47.34 -8.56
CA LEU A 553 12.04 47.14 -9.08
C LEU A 553 11.62 45.69 -8.93
N PRO A 554 10.34 45.38 -8.65
CA PRO A 554 9.87 44.01 -8.48
C PRO A 554 9.92 43.19 -9.78
N SER A 555 9.71 43.79 -10.93
CA SER A 555 9.72 43.15 -12.26
C SER A 555 10.41 44.02 -13.31
N PRO A 556 11.74 44.23 -13.23
CA PRO A 556 12.44 45.11 -14.15
C PRO A 556 12.62 44.46 -15.53
N THR A 557 12.88 45.29 -16.52
CA THR A 557 13.33 44.92 -17.86
C THR A 557 14.77 45.39 -18.10
N LEU A 558 15.42 44.78 -19.09
CA LEU A 558 16.75 45.22 -19.51
C LEU A 558 16.70 46.67 -20.00
N GLN A 559 17.48 47.52 -19.39
CA GLN A 559 17.78 48.89 -19.85
C GLN A 559 18.96 48.80 -20.79
N GLY A 560 18.71 48.49 -22.06
CA GLY A 560 19.73 48.23 -23.07
C GLY A 560 19.17 47.39 -24.22
N GLU A 561 20.03 46.61 -24.86
CA GLU A 561 19.65 45.83 -26.05
C GLU A 561 20.32 44.46 -26.07
N ILE A 562 19.64 43.50 -26.71
CA ILE A 562 20.24 42.22 -27.09
C ILE A 562 20.95 42.43 -28.41
N THR A 563 22.25 42.50 -28.38
CA THR A 563 23.09 42.75 -29.56
C THR A 563 23.30 41.51 -30.42
N ASN A 564 23.24 40.30 -29.79
CA ASN A 564 23.33 39.02 -30.48
C ASN A 564 22.66 37.90 -29.66
N GLN A 565 21.48 37.54 -30.07
CA GLN A 565 20.67 36.52 -29.40
C GLN A 565 21.34 35.12 -29.38
N TYR A 566 22.04 34.77 -30.47
CA TYR A 566 22.74 33.48 -30.56
C TYR A 566 23.88 33.38 -29.54
N LEU A 567 24.69 34.44 -29.40
CA LEU A 567 25.76 34.46 -28.39
C LEU A 567 25.23 34.41 -26.98
N LEU A 568 24.11 35.09 -26.69
CA LEU A 568 23.47 35.01 -25.39
C LEU A 568 22.95 33.58 -25.11
N ARG A 569 22.34 32.95 -26.12
CA ARG A 569 21.84 31.56 -26.01
C ARG A 569 22.98 30.60 -25.70
N GLU A 570 24.08 30.62 -26.46
CA GLU A 570 25.24 29.76 -26.22
C GLU A 570 25.88 30.00 -24.85
N TYR A 571 25.92 31.25 -24.42
CA TYR A 571 26.42 31.59 -23.10
C TYR A 571 25.57 31.02 -21.96
N LEU A 572 24.25 31.15 -22.02
CA LEU A 572 23.35 30.65 -20.97
C LEU A 572 23.33 29.12 -20.89
N LEU A 573 23.52 28.42 -22.00
CA LEU A 573 23.62 26.95 -22.02
C LEU A 573 24.83 26.41 -21.26
N ASN A 574 25.87 27.23 -21.00
CA ASN A 574 27.01 26.80 -20.20
C ASN A 574 26.67 26.51 -18.74
N TYR A 575 25.52 26.96 -18.26
CA TYR A 575 25.10 26.79 -16.88
C TYR A 575 24.27 25.53 -16.65
N PHE A 576 23.98 24.74 -17.71
CA PHE A 576 23.21 23.53 -17.63
C PHE A 576 24.04 22.28 -17.90
N PHE A 577 23.68 21.22 -17.21
CA PHE A 577 24.31 19.91 -17.30
C PHE A 577 23.25 18.82 -17.46
N THR A 578 23.57 17.78 -18.20
CA THR A 578 22.77 16.54 -18.29
C THR A 578 23.51 15.44 -17.55
N PRO A 579 22.96 14.88 -16.50
CA PRO A 579 23.71 14.10 -15.50
C PRO A 579 23.90 12.62 -15.86
N THR A 580 24.22 12.27 -17.07
CA THR A 580 24.19 10.87 -17.52
C THR A 580 25.26 9.96 -16.93
N ASN A 581 26.38 10.46 -16.42
CA ASN A 581 27.48 9.64 -15.88
C ASN A 581 28.30 10.33 -14.78
N ALA A 582 27.72 11.23 -14.01
CA ALA A 582 28.44 11.87 -12.92
C ALA A 582 28.76 10.86 -11.80
N PRO A 583 30.00 10.73 -11.35
CA PRO A 583 30.31 9.97 -10.13
C PRO A 583 29.71 10.68 -8.92
N VAL A 584 28.97 9.93 -8.13
CA VAL A 584 28.17 10.47 -7.02
C VAL A 584 28.41 9.70 -5.74
N ALA A 585 28.19 10.35 -4.60
CA ALA A 585 28.37 9.74 -3.30
C ALA A 585 27.14 8.91 -2.86
N SER A 586 25.91 9.37 -3.14
CA SER A 586 24.68 8.77 -2.61
C SER A 586 23.76 8.13 -3.64
N GLY A 587 24.02 8.26 -4.91
CA GLY A 587 23.21 7.67 -5.99
C GLY A 587 22.16 8.60 -6.60
N CYS A 588 22.19 9.91 -6.32
CA CYS A 588 21.32 10.91 -6.92
C CYS A 588 22.07 11.82 -7.92
N PRO A 589 22.66 11.31 -9.01
CA PRO A 589 23.56 12.06 -9.88
C PRO A 589 22.92 13.28 -10.56
N TYR A 590 21.63 13.27 -10.67
CA TYR A 590 20.82 14.29 -11.34
C TYR A 590 20.43 15.47 -10.45
N LEU A 591 20.96 15.54 -9.24
CA LEU A 591 20.75 16.69 -8.35
C LEU A 591 21.96 17.63 -8.28
N GLY A 592 23.14 17.18 -8.70
CA GLY A 592 24.38 17.93 -8.59
C GLY A 592 24.94 17.93 -7.17
N SER A 593 25.31 19.10 -6.65
CA SER A 593 25.84 19.25 -5.30
C SER A 593 24.74 18.96 -4.23
N PRO A 594 25.10 18.43 -3.07
CA PRO A 594 26.46 18.06 -2.63
C PRO A 594 26.90 16.65 -3.03
N ASP A 595 26.16 15.99 -3.88
CA ASP A 595 26.34 14.57 -4.19
C ASP A 595 27.48 14.29 -5.18
N TRP A 596 27.81 15.25 -6.03
CA TRP A 596 28.85 15.10 -7.01
C TRP A 596 30.26 15.07 -6.38
N LEU A 597 31.10 14.19 -6.90
CA LEU A 597 32.51 14.14 -6.52
C LEU A 597 33.32 15.21 -7.27
N SER A 598 34.41 15.70 -6.65
CA SER A 598 35.32 16.59 -7.32
C SER A 598 35.85 15.98 -8.63
N GLY A 599 35.79 16.74 -9.72
CA GLY A 599 36.17 16.22 -11.04
C GLY A 599 35.89 17.22 -12.16
N GLU A 600 36.00 16.74 -13.39
CA GLU A 600 35.66 17.46 -14.61
C GLU A 600 34.33 16.91 -15.16
N TYR A 601 33.39 17.82 -15.43
CA TYR A 601 32.08 17.53 -15.99
C TYR A 601 31.90 18.31 -17.29
N ARG A 602 30.99 17.86 -18.14
CA ARG A 602 30.68 18.58 -19.39
C ARG A 602 29.29 19.19 -19.29
N ASN A 603 29.22 20.48 -19.65
CA ASN A 603 27.95 21.21 -19.71
C ASN A 603 27.17 20.89 -20.99
N SER A 604 25.99 21.51 -21.18
CA SER A 604 25.12 21.33 -22.34
C SER A 604 25.75 21.71 -23.68
N ASN A 605 26.81 22.55 -23.65
CA ASN A 605 27.62 22.88 -24.82
C ASN A 605 28.83 21.95 -25.01
N ASN A 606 28.91 20.87 -24.23
CA ASN A 606 30.01 19.89 -24.23
C ASN A 606 31.38 20.54 -23.82
N ILE A 607 31.36 21.67 -23.11
CA ILE A 607 32.55 22.35 -22.60
C ILE A 607 32.90 21.80 -21.22
N PRO A 608 34.17 21.48 -20.93
CA PRO A 608 34.60 21.06 -19.62
C PRO A 608 34.35 22.10 -18.53
N VAL A 609 33.83 21.65 -17.41
CA VAL A 609 33.67 22.46 -16.19
C VAL A 609 34.31 21.68 -15.05
N LYS A 610 35.24 22.29 -14.37
CA LYS A 610 35.89 21.74 -13.19
C LYS A 610 35.00 21.97 -11.97
N TYR A 611 34.60 20.94 -11.31
CA TYR A 611 33.84 20.93 -10.05
C TYR A 611 34.80 20.56 -8.92
N THR A 612 34.89 21.40 -7.88
CA THR A 612 35.78 21.17 -6.76
C THR A 612 35.03 21.36 -5.45
N ASP A 613 34.90 20.27 -4.67
CA ASP A 613 34.46 20.30 -3.29
C ASP A 613 35.69 20.20 -2.38
N ASN A 614 35.92 21.18 -1.53
CA ASN A 614 37.02 21.21 -0.57
C ASN A 614 36.54 20.98 0.87
N GLY A 615 35.29 20.55 1.05
CA GLY A 615 34.67 20.32 2.35
C GLY A 615 34.11 21.55 3.05
N ALA A 616 34.55 22.76 2.68
CA ALA A 616 34.03 24.02 3.21
C ALA A 616 33.11 24.74 2.23
N PHE A 617 33.42 24.63 0.96
CA PHE A 617 32.60 25.18 -0.13
C PHE A 617 32.88 24.47 -1.44
N ILE A 618 31.94 24.60 -2.37
CA ILE A 618 32.01 24.00 -3.69
C ILE A 618 32.15 25.09 -4.73
N THR A 619 33.02 24.86 -5.72
CA THR A 619 33.27 25.79 -6.81
C THR A 619 33.20 25.12 -8.17
N LEU A 620 32.80 25.90 -9.19
CA LEU A 620 32.79 25.52 -10.59
C LEU A 620 33.65 26.50 -11.40
N GLN A 621 34.40 25.97 -12.38
CA GLN A 621 35.23 26.77 -13.29
C GLN A 621 35.01 26.27 -14.72
N LEU A 622 34.55 27.14 -15.61
CA LEU A 622 34.39 26.83 -17.02
C LEU A 622 35.77 26.87 -17.73
N GLN A 623 36.01 25.89 -18.63
CA GLN A 623 37.22 25.91 -19.44
C GLN A 623 37.06 26.85 -20.65
N ASN A 624 38.01 27.74 -20.83
CA ASN A 624 38.08 28.54 -22.04
C ASN A 624 38.54 27.69 -23.23
N GLN A 625 37.71 27.62 -24.26
CA GLN A 625 37.91 26.72 -25.40
C GLN A 625 39.11 27.13 -26.27
N THR A 626 39.55 28.39 -26.22
CA THR A 626 40.68 28.88 -26.99
C THR A 626 42.00 28.62 -26.29
N THR A 627 42.07 28.87 -24.99
CA THR A 627 43.29 28.76 -24.19
C THR A 627 43.46 27.41 -23.48
N GLY A 628 42.37 26.64 -23.33
CA GLY A 628 42.33 25.42 -22.54
C GLY A 628 42.46 25.65 -21.03
N GLN A 629 42.53 26.88 -20.57
CA GLN A 629 42.62 27.20 -19.14
C GLN A 629 41.26 27.38 -18.51
N TYR A 630 41.15 27.05 -17.21
CA TYR A 630 39.95 27.29 -16.44
C TYR A 630 39.80 28.74 -16.01
N GLY A 631 38.61 29.29 -16.16
CA GLY A 631 38.25 30.66 -15.79
C GLY A 631 38.13 30.82 -14.27
N ASN A 632 37.44 31.92 -13.87
CA ASN A 632 37.18 32.21 -12.45
C ASN A 632 36.43 31.07 -11.74
N ALA A 633 36.66 30.94 -10.45
CA ALA A 633 35.92 30.00 -9.60
C ALA A 633 34.60 30.65 -9.16
N CYS A 634 33.47 30.06 -9.58
CA CYS A 634 32.15 30.45 -9.14
C CYS A 634 31.73 29.52 -7.97
N LYS A 635 31.43 30.11 -6.82
CA LYS A 635 31.12 29.38 -5.61
C LYS A 635 29.62 29.12 -5.52
N ILE A 636 29.23 27.89 -5.08
CA ILE A 636 27.85 27.62 -4.73
C ILE A 636 27.48 28.38 -3.47
N VAL A 637 26.35 29.10 -3.52
CA VAL A 637 25.79 29.89 -2.42
C VAL A 637 24.43 29.40 -1.97
N SER A 638 23.94 28.28 -2.52
CA SER A 638 22.78 27.59 -1.97
C SER A 638 23.05 27.13 -0.54
N TYR A 639 22.03 27.22 0.31
CA TYR A 639 22.18 26.87 1.71
C TYR A 639 22.67 25.41 1.86
N GLU A 640 23.76 25.23 2.62
CA GLU A 640 24.43 23.95 2.86
C GLU A 640 24.72 23.15 1.58
N ASN A 641 24.83 23.83 0.45
CA ASN A 641 25.01 23.26 -0.88
C ASN A 641 23.86 22.37 -1.41
N PHE A 642 22.73 22.32 -0.73
CA PHE A 642 21.55 21.60 -1.24
C PHE A 642 20.94 22.31 -2.44
N PRO A 643 20.43 21.57 -3.45
CA PRO A 643 19.76 22.13 -4.61
C PRO A 643 18.32 22.52 -4.31
N PHE A 644 17.77 23.40 -5.14
CA PHE A 644 16.34 23.47 -5.38
C PHE A 644 16.00 22.36 -6.37
N ALA A 645 15.35 21.28 -5.90
CA ALA A 645 15.15 20.07 -6.68
C ALA A 645 13.68 19.88 -7.07
N PHE A 646 13.46 19.45 -8.32
CA PHE A 646 12.15 19.27 -8.97
C PHE A 646 12.10 17.90 -9.65
N MET A 647 10.94 17.48 -10.12
CA MET A 647 10.76 16.19 -10.80
C MET A 647 11.64 16.07 -12.08
N ASP A 648 11.85 17.18 -12.80
CA ASP A 648 12.56 17.23 -14.08
C ASP A 648 13.97 17.83 -13.99
N GLY A 649 14.46 18.13 -12.80
CA GLY A 649 15.80 18.67 -12.61
C GLY A 649 16.03 19.32 -11.27
N ALA A 650 17.18 20.00 -11.18
CA ALA A 650 17.57 20.76 -9.99
C ALA A 650 18.39 21.98 -10.38
N PHE A 651 18.49 22.97 -9.51
CA PHE A 651 19.44 24.04 -9.70
C PHE A 651 20.09 24.47 -8.38
N HIS A 652 21.30 25.00 -8.53
CA HIS A 652 22.08 25.63 -7.48
C HIS A 652 22.32 27.10 -7.82
N LEU A 653 22.44 27.96 -6.82
CA LEU A 653 22.84 29.32 -7.00
C LEU A 653 24.36 29.42 -6.88
N ILE A 654 24.98 30.24 -7.77
CA ILE A 654 26.39 30.54 -7.75
C ILE A 654 26.62 32.08 -7.64
N ASP A 655 27.71 32.45 -6.98
CA ASP A 655 28.02 33.84 -6.64
C ASP A 655 28.61 34.66 -7.78
N ALA A 656 28.97 34.03 -8.89
CA ALA A 656 29.62 34.69 -10.02
C ALA A 656 29.19 34.09 -11.36
N VAL A 657 29.42 34.80 -12.46
CA VAL A 657 29.22 34.30 -13.82
C VAL A 657 30.48 33.60 -14.35
N PHE A 658 30.30 32.64 -15.25
CA PHE A 658 31.42 32.05 -15.99
C PHE A 658 32.07 33.09 -16.94
N ASN A 659 33.39 33.08 -17.01
CA ASN A 659 34.18 33.96 -17.88
C ASN A 659 35.24 33.18 -18.67
#